data_bb13b7ca94db19e59432147348a30dc8
#
_entry.id   bb13b7ca94db19e59432147348a30dc8
#
_cell.length_a   1.000
_cell.length_b   1.000
_cell.length_c   1.000
_cell.angle_alpha   90.00
_cell.angle_beta   90.00
_cell.angle_gamma   90.00
#
_symmetry.space_group_name_H-M   'P 1'
#
loop_
_entity.id
_entity.type
_entity.pdbx_description
1 polymer ?
#
loop_
_entity_poly.entity_id
_entity_poly.type
_entity_poly.pdbx_seq_one_letter_code
_entity_poly.pdbx_strand_id
1 'polypeptide(L)'
;MVGFIKRVAKRFIKNVTLGLVFPLAYRYFSRKPVVRGRALFFETKETAMPDSFELLYKRLEDDPGKSPRYLTLNQNHVSYMQYLKNSVRALHDISRVEVVFLSDASDLVSCIKLRPETRVVQLWHACGAFKKWGMSTAELKFGGSKKDLLKHPFYKNLSLVTVSSPEVAWAYEEAMVLQDTPEIIKPLGVSRTDVFFDQEFLANARNKVKKVVPAIEGKRVVLYAPTFRGRVAKAEGPDKLDIRALKGAIGGDAVLLIKHHPFVKQLPPIPSDCADFAFDVTRDLPIDQLLCVADVCISDYSSLVFEYSLFGRPMAFFAYDLDDYCDWRGFYYPYDELTPGPVFRDNESLIDWVKHVDERFDKSEVEAFRSKFMSACDGHATERIYDAVFVPPLNSPGKTKALDVLSEEDRNGVDISIVIPAYNVETKIAKGLDSILSQTYPRERMQVVVTDDCSSDGTWDVIQDYATRYPDLFDIDRLEAPSGSPSQPRNRGIERAKGKYIFFLDADDWLGPEAVERMLDHATEWDSDVLLVKLIGENGRRTPRSMFTHNQPVADLRHSKVCWTFAPLKLFRRDLITDMKFPDDMPEDIPFVLETYLRSKVISVAADYDYYHVSFDPERDHASVTSWEDPHSNIRIFQRILDLQGEYGKTDEDLTVAWKRIVERDVVQSLDVCIDKRVKLSLGELLTLSTFIEKRLRTNSDEKLFKYFASKMEQVGGDGCMLVRLCR
;
A
#
# COMPACT_ATOMS: atom_id res chain seq x y z
N MET A 1 -22.45 36.01 -35.29
CA MET A 1 -23.49 35.05 -35.71
C MET A 1 -22.92 33.74 -36.23
N VAL A 2 -22.06 33.73 -37.24
CA VAL A 2 -21.43 32.48 -37.80
C VAL A 2 -20.71 31.63 -36.75
N GLY A 3 -19.93 32.23 -35.87
CA GLY A 3 -19.21 31.50 -34.81
C GLY A 3 -20.12 30.92 -33.71
N PHE A 4 -21.29 31.50 -33.48
CA PHE A 4 -22.31 30.97 -32.57
C PHE A 4 -23.03 29.80 -33.19
N ILE A 5 -23.44 29.89 -34.47
CA ILE A 5 -24.09 28.81 -35.19
C ILE A 5 -23.17 27.59 -35.30
N LYS A 6 -21.86 27.78 -35.62
CA LYS A 6 -20.87 26.72 -35.63
C LYS A 6 -20.74 26.02 -34.27
N ARG A 7 -20.73 26.75 -33.17
CA ARG A 7 -20.65 26.17 -31.81
C ARG A 7 -21.91 25.37 -31.47
N VAL A 8 -23.10 25.88 -31.79
CA VAL A 8 -24.36 25.18 -31.55
C VAL A 8 -24.44 23.90 -32.37
N ALA A 9 -24.10 23.97 -33.67
CA ALA A 9 -24.05 22.79 -34.55
C ALA A 9 -23.07 21.73 -34.05
N LYS A 10 -21.86 22.13 -33.63
CA LYS A 10 -20.85 21.22 -33.06
C LYS A 10 -21.36 20.53 -31.78
N ARG A 11 -22.03 21.30 -30.91
CA ARG A 11 -22.62 20.75 -29.65
C ARG A 11 -23.78 19.80 -29.95
N PHE A 12 -24.63 20.12 -30.93
CA PHE A 12 -25.70 19.22 -31.37
C PHE A 12 -25.16 17.91 -31.93
N ILE A 13 -24.18 17.97 -32.82
CA ILE A 13 -23.53 16.80 -33.40
C ILE A 13 -22.89 15.95 -32.32
N LYS A 14 -22.15 16.55 -31.37
CA LYS A 14 -21.57 15.84 -30.22
C LYS A 14 -22.65 15.12 -29.42
N ASN A 15 -23.75 15.79 -29.08
CA ASN A 15 -24.83 15.19 -28.30
C ASN A 15 -25.51 14.02 -29.02
N VAL A 16 -25.76 14.12 -30.34
CA VAL A 16 -26.36 13.03 -31.13
C VAL A 16 -25.37 11.86 -31.23
N THR A 17 -24.10 12.14 -31.46
CA THR A 17 -23.07 11.10 -31.59
C THR A 17 -22.90 10.31 -30.30
N LEU A 18 -22.67 11.00 -29.17
CA LEU A 18 -22.47 10.36 -27.87
C LEU A 18 -23.76 9.79 -27.27
N GLY A 19 -24.92 10.44 -27.49
CA GLY A 19 -26.18 10.02 -26.88
C GLY A 19 -26.93 8.94 -27.66
N LEU A 20 -26.68 8.79 -28.97
CA LEU A 20 -27.46 7.89 -29.83
C LEU A 20 -26.57 6.99 -30.70
N VAL A 21 -25.69 7.59 -31.52
CA VAL A 21 -24.98 6.86 -32.59
C VAL A 21 -24.03 5.82 -31.99
N PHE A 22 -23.16 6.21 -31.03
CA PHE A 22 -22.18 5.33 -30.40
C PHE A 22 -22.82 4.23 -29.54
N PRO A 23 -23.83 4.54 -28.68
CA PRO A 23 -24.56 3.50 -27.95
C PRO A 23 -25.23 2.46 -28.87
N LEU A 24 -25.86 2.87 -29.99
CA LEU A 24 -26.47 1.95 -30.93
C LEU A 24 -25.43 1.11 -31.66
N ALA A 25 -24.33 1.69 -32.11
CA ALA A 25 -23.22 0.98 -32.73
C ALA A 25 -22.63 -0.08 -31.82
N TYR A 26 -22.33 0.30 -30.52
CA TYR A 26 -21.85 -0.64 -29.52
C TYR A 26 -22.84 -1.78 -29.27
N ARG A 27 -24.13 -1.48 -29.10
CA ARG A 27 -25.19 -2.49 -28.90
C ARG A 27 -25.27 -3.46 -30.08
N TYR A 28 -25.06 -2.98 -31.32
CA TYR A 28 -24.99 -3.82 -32.51
C TYR A 28 -23.79 -4.76 -32.46
N PHE A 29 -22.60 -4.27 -32.19
CA PHE A 29 -21.38 -5.09 -32.11
C PHE A 29 -21.38 -6.06 -30.92
N SER A 30 -22.02 -5.72 -29.83
CA SER A 30 -22.13 -6.54 -28.60
C SER A 30 -23.01 -7.80 -28.79
N ARG A 31 -23.58 -8.04 -29.97
CA ARG A 31 -24.25 -9.32 -30.28
C ARG A 31 -23.28 -10.49 -30.35
N LYS A 32 -21.99 -10.23 -30.58
CA LYS A 32 -20.93 -11.26 -30.58
C LYS A 32 -20.35 -11.39 -29.18
N PRO A 33 -19.92 -12.60 -28.76
CA PRO A 33 -19.38 -12.80 -27.40
C PRO A 33 -18.04 -12.06 -27.19
N VAL A 34 -17.73 -11.79 -25.92
CA VAL A 34 -16.40 -11.36 -25.47
C VAL A 34 -15.42 -12.51 -25.70
N VAL A 35 -14.21 -12.20 -26.10
CA VAL A 35 -13.12 -13.16 -26.22
C VAL A 35 -12.26 -13.05 -24.97
N ARG A 36 -12.22 -14.10 -24.17
CA ARG A 36 -11.40 -14.17 -22.95
C ARG A 36 -9.91 -13.98 -23.29
N GLY A 37 -9.19 -13.33 -22.37
CA GLY A 37 -7.79 -13.02 -22.55
C GLY A 37 -7.51 -11.83 -23.47
N ARG A 38 -8.50 -11.30 -24.19
CA ARG A 38 -8.30 -10.08 -24.99
C ARG A 38 -8.31 -8.83 -24.14
N ALA A 39 -7.29 -8.01 -24.30
CA ALA A 39 -7.14 -6.71 -23.66
C ALA A 39 -6.96 -5.61 -24.70
N LEU A 40 -7.59 -4.46 -24.48
CA LEU A 40 -7.47 -3.28 -25.34
C LEU A 40 -6.86 -2.14 -24.56
N PHE A 41 -5.68 -1.69 -24.95
CA PHE A 41 -5.06 -0.46 -24.50
C PHE A 41 -5.55 0.68 -25.39
N PHE A 42 -6.37 1.55 -24.81
CA PHE A 42 -7.14 2.51 -25.57
C PHE A 42 -6.75 3.93 -25.26
N GLU A 43 -6.16 4.61 -26.24
CA GLU A 43 -5.74 6.01 -26.18
C GLU A 43 -6.69 6.88 -27.02
N THR A 44 -6.99 8.09 -26.54
CA THR A 44 -7.95 8.96 -27.22
C THR A 44 -7.31 10.10 -28.01
N LYS A 45 -6.20 10.63 -27.57
CA LYS A 45 -5.65 11.90 -28.04
C LYS A 45 -4.43 11.75 -28.95
N GLU A 46 -3.48 10.91 -28.56
CA GLU A 46 -2.16 10.83 -29.15
C GLU A 46 -2.00 9.58 -30.06
N THR A 47 -0.95 9.57 -30.88
CA THR A 47 -0.67 8.48 -31.80
C THR A 47 0.18 7.39 -31.14
N ALA A 48 1.19 7.81 -30.37
CA ALA A 48 2.10 6.91 -29.69
C ALA A 48 1.44 6.26 -28.47
N MET A 49 1.90 5.05 -28.14
CA MET A 49 1.49 4.38 -26.91
C MET A 49 2.03 5.19 -25.71
N PRO A 50 1.18 5.52 -24.72
CA PRO A 50 1.63 6.16 -23.49
C PRO A 50 2.55 5.25 -22.66
N ASP A 51 3.53 5.82 -21.97
CA ASP A 51 4.42 5.11 -21.05
C ASP A 51 3.66 4.35 -19.95
N SER A 52 2.52 4.88 -19.50
CA SER A 52 1.61 4.19 -18.55
C SER A 52 1.09 2.84 -19.04
N PHE A 53 1.16 2.57 -20.33
CA PHE A 53 0.75 1.30 -20.93
C PHE A 53 1.90 0.33 -21.18
N GLU A 54 3.12 0.82 -21.43
CA GLU A 54 4.22 0.05 -22.02
C GLU A 54 4.56 -1.22 -21.24
N LEU A 55 4.82 -1.12 -19.94
CA LEU A 55 5.21 -2.28 -19.13
C LEU A 55 4.09 -3.30 -19.01
N LEU A 56 2.87 -2.84 -18.75
CA LEU A 56 1.72 -3.74 -18.63
C LEU A 56 1.37 -4.37 -19.98
N TYR A 57 1.51 -3.63 -21.07
CA TYR A 57 1.32 -4.16 -22.43
C TYR A 57 2.31 -5.28 -22.72
N LYS A 58 3.60 -5.04 -22.46
CA LYS A 58 4.66 -6.04 -22.62
C LYS A 58 4.41 -7.27 -21.73
N ARG A 59 4.04 -7.05 -20.46
CA ARG A 59 3.70 -8.13 -19.55
C ARG A 59 2.58 -9.05 -20.06
N LEU A 60 1.59 -8.46 -20.77
CA LEU A 60 0.53 -9.23 -21.39
C LEU A 60 0.97 -9.91 -22.69
N GLU A 61 1.89 -9.32 -23.47
CA GLU A 61 2.46 -9.98 -24.66
C GLU A 61 3.26 -11.24 -24.27
N ASP A 62 3.91 -11.21 -23.11
CA ASP A 62 4.71 -12.33 -22.59
C ASP A 62 3.83 -13.47 -22.00
N ASP A 63 2.50 -13.26 -21.84
CA ASP A 63 1.54 -14.27 -21.37
C ASP A 63 0.80 -14.93 -22.55
N PRO A 64 1.05 -16.23 -22.84
CA PRO A 64 0.40 -16.93 -23.95
C PRO A 64 -1.14 -16.98 -23.88
N GLY A 65 -1.70 -16.80 -22.67
CA GLY A 65 -3.16 -16.75 -22.44
C GLY A 65 -3.79 -15.39 -22.73
N LYS A 66 -2.99 -14.38 -23.07
CA LYS A 66 -3.44 -13.00 -23.27
C LYS A 66 -3.21 -12.56 -24.72
N SER A 67 -3.99 -11.57 -25.11
CA SER A 67 -3.91 -10.99 -26.46
C SER A 67 -4.12 -9.48 -26.36
N PRO A 68 -3.07 -8.72 -25.96
CA PRO A 68 -3.16 -7.27 -25.88
C PRO A 68 -3.21 -6.64 -27.28
N ARG A 69 -3.92 -5.53 -27.36
CA ARG A 69 -4.00 -4.71 -28.57
C ARG A 69 -3.97 -3.24 -28.19
N TYR A 70 -3.18 -2.46 -28.90
CA TYR A 70 -3.19 -1.00 -28.80
C TYR A 70 -4.09 -0.37 -29.89
N LEU A 71 -4.89 0.59 -29.50
CA LEU A 71 -5.75 1.36 -30.40
C LEU A 71 -5.81 2.82 -29.95
N THR A 72 -5.66 3.76 -30.90
CA THR A 72 -5.85 5.18 -30.66
C THR A 72 -6.92 5.78 -31.56
N LEU A 73 -7.68 6.75 -31.01
CA LEU A 73 -8.56 7.61 -31.81
C LEU A 73 -7.77 8.69 -32.56
N ASN A 74 -6.59 9.03 -32.05
CA ASN A 74 -5.71 10.08 -32.58
C ASN A 74 -6.45 11.42 -32.79
N GLN A 75 -7.29 11.78 -31.81
CA GLN A 75 -8.26 12.87 -31.90
C GLN A 75 -7.61 14.22 -32.23
N ASN A 76 -6.38 14.47 -31.74
CA ASN A 76 -5.67 15.73 -31.94
C ASN A 76 -5.11 15.90 -33.36
N HIS A 77 -4.98 14.80 -34.13
CA HIS A 77 -4.22 14.78 -35.39
C HIS A 77 -5.04 14.38 -36.61
N VAL A 78 -6.33 14.04 -36.43
CA VAL A 78 -7.19 13.58 -37.51
C VAL A 78 -8.40 14.48 -37.77
N SER A 79 -8.97 14.41 -38.96
CA SER A 79 -10.24 15.06 -39.28
C SER A 79 -11.40 14.46 -38.48
N TYR A 80 -12.48 15.24 -38.29
CA TYR A 80 -13.66 14.74 -37.57
C TYR A 80 -14.27 13.48 -38.17
N MET A 81 -14.29 13.37 -39.50
CA MET A 81 -14.78 12.16 -40.18
C MET A 81 -13.88 10.93 -39.92
N GLN A 82 -12.57 11.15 -39.87
CA GLN A 82 -11.64 10.08 -39.50
C GLN A 82 -11.79 9.69 -38.03
N TYR A 83 -11.97 10.67 -37.14
CA TYR A 83 -12.30 10.43 -35.73
C TYR A 83 -13.56 9.56 -35.57
N LEU A 84 -14.64 9.84 -36.32
CA LEU A 84 -15.85 9.00 -36.28
C LEU A 84 -15.60 7.57 -36.76
N LYS A 85 -14.83 7.39 -37.83
CA LYS A 85 -14.43 6.05 -38.33
C LYS A 85 -13.60 5.31 -37.27
N ASN A 86 -12.62 5.97 -36.67
CA ASN A 86 -11.80 5.40 -35.64
C ASN A 86 -12.65 5.02 -34.41
N SER A 87 -13.61 5.88 -34.00
CA SER A 87 -14.53 5.62 -32.91
C SER A 87 -15.41 4.39 -33.14
N VAL A 88 -15.97 4.23 -34.34
CA VAL A 88 -16.78 3.05 -34.67
C VAL A 88 -15.93 1.78 -34.62
N ARG A 89 -14.68 1.82 -35.12
CA ARG A 89 -13.74 0.71 -35.04
C ARG A 89 -13.40 0.39 -33.56
N ALA A 90 -13.15 1.42 -32.74
CA ALA A 90 -12.91 1.26 -31.32
C ALA A 90 -14.10 0.60 -30.60
N LEU A 91 -15.34 1.02 -30.88
CA LEU A 91 -16.56 0.41 -30.33
C LEU A 91 -16.69 -1.07 -30.71
N HIS A 92 -16.32 -1.43 -31.94
CA HIS A 92 -16.27 -2.83 -32.36
C HIS A 92 -15.26 -3.62 -31.50
N ASP A 93 -14.06 -3.09 -31.29
CA ASP A 93 -13.03 -3.78 -30.53
C ASP A 93 -13.39 -3.83 -29.03
N ILE A 94 -13.84 -2.71 -28.42
CA ILE A 94 -14.33 -2.64 -27.03
C ILE A 94 -15.46 -3.66 -26.77
N SER A 95 -16.33 -3.89 -27.77
CA SER A 95 -17.43 -4.86 -27.61
C SER A 95 -16.99 -6.31 -27.49
N ARG A 96 -15.72 -6.62 -27.76
CA ARG A 96 -15.19 -7.99 -27.88
C ARG A 96 -14.03 -8.29 -26.93
N VAL A 97 -13.60 -7.35 -26.13
CA VAL A 97 -12.49 -7.53 -25.20
C VAL A 97 -12.99 -7.74 -23.75
N GLU A 98 -12.23 -8.49 -22.99
CA GLU A 98 -12.45 -8.69 -21.57
C GLU A 98 -12.09 -7.45 -20.76
N VAL A 99 -11.01 -6.76 -21.15
CA VAL A 99 -10.50 -5.58 -20.43
C VAL A 99 -10.17 -4.45 -21.39
N VAL A 100 -10.53 -3.22 -20.99
CA VAL A 100 -10.11 -1.98 -21.63
C VAL A 100 -9.25 -1.20 -20.64
N PHE A 101 -8.00 -0.92 -20.99
CA PHE A 101 -7.11 -0.04 -20.24
C PHE A 101 -7.17 1.39 -20.79
N LEU A 102 -7.27 2.36 -19.90
CA LEU A 102 -7.31 3.80 -20.20
C LEU A 102 -6.14 4.52 -19.52
N SER A 103 -5.52 5.43 -20.25
CA SER A 103 -4.50 6.37 -19.72
C SER A 103 -5.07 7.74 -19.34
N ASP A 104 -6.23 8.10 -19.89
CA ASP A 104 -6.91 9.38 -19.71
C ASP A 104 -8.44 9.20 -19.78
N ALA A 105 -9.17 10.30 -19.63
CA ALA A 105 -10.62 10.35 -19.78
C ALA A 105 -11.11 9.90 -21.17
N SER A 106 -12.24 9.19 -21.21
CA SER A 106 -12.80 8.73 -22.48
C SER A 106 -14.31 8.96 -22.59
N ASP A 107 -14.71 9.94 -23.41
CA ASP A 107 -16.11 10.16 -23.78
C ASP A 107 -16.72 8.91 -24.43
N LEU A 108 -15.93 8.19 -25.22
CA LEU A 108 -16.39 7.01 -25.98
C LEU A 108 -16.76 5.84 -25.07
N VAL A 109 -15.90 5.53 -24.09
CA VAL A 109 -16.15 4.46 -23.12
C VAL A 109 -17.28 4.87 -22.17
N SER A 110 -17.34 6.14 -21.80
CA SER A 110 -18.34 6.66 -20.84
C SER A 110 -19.75 6.79 -21.42
N CYS A 111 -19.90 6.92 -22.73
CA CYS A 111 -21.22 7.12 -23.36
C CYS A 111 -21.97 5.82 -23.68
N ILE A 112 -21.34 4.66 -23.56
CA ILE A 112 -21.94 3.35 -23.88
C ILE A 112 -22.38 2.62 -22.61
N LYS A 113 -23.30 1.66 -22.74
CA LYS A 113 -23.62 0.71 -21.70
C LYS A 113 -22.81 -0.56 -21.92
N LEU A 114 -21.71 -0.67 -21.18
CA LEU A 114 -20.85 -1.86 -21.24
C LEU A 114 -21.61 -3.11 -20.80
N ARG A 115 -21.17 -4.23 -21.31
CA ARG A 115 -21.62 -5.56 -20.85
C ARG A 115 -20.88 -5.94 -19.57
N PRO A 116 -21.46 -6.79 -18.71
CA PRO A 116 -20.86 -7.18 -17.43
C PRO A 116 -19.48 -7.84 -17.55
N GLU A 117 -19.24 -8.53 -18.68
CA GLU A 117 -18.01 -9.27 -18.92
C GLU A 117 -16.82 -8.40 -19.34
N THR A 118 -17.04 -7.10 -19.60
CA THR A 118 -15.98 -6.17 -19.98
C THR A 118 -15.66 -5.23 -18.83
N ARG A 119 -14.42 -5.26 -18.35
CA ARG A 119 -13.90 -4.37 -17.31
C ARG A 119 -13.17 -3.18 -17.91
N VAL A 120 -13.20 -2.04 -17.24
CA VAL A 120 -12.46 -0.83 -17.63
C VAL A 120 -11.52 -0.45 -16.52
N VAL A 121 -10.23 -0.44 -16.81
CA VAL A 121 -9.15 -0.13 -15.86
C VAL A 121 -8.54 1.20 -16.22
N GLN A 122 -8.58 2.14 -15.31
CA GLN A 122 -7.95 3.44 -15.44
C GLN A 122 -6.56 3.40 -14.82
N LEU A 123 -5.51 3.40 -15.66
CA LEU A 123 -4.11 3.42 -15.23
C LEU A 123 -3.62 4.84 -14.91
N TRP A 124 -4.28 5.84 -15.49
CA TRP A 124 -3.88 7.23 -15.43
C TRP A 124 -2.49 7.49 -16.05
N HIS A 125 -2.05 8.75 -16.06
CA HIS A 125 -0.80 9.18 -16.71
C HIS A 125 0.11 10.00 -15.79
N ALA A 126 -0.23 10.11 -14.50
CA ALA A 126 0.52 10.87 -13.51
C ALA A 126 0.47 10.18 -12.15
N CYS A 127 1.48 10.38 -11.34
CA CYS A 127 1.52 9.95 -9.96
C CYS A 127 0.97 11.03 -9.03
N GLY A 128 0.55 10.63 -7.84
CA GLY A 128 0.07 11.54 -6.81
C GLY A 128 -1.19 12.33 -7.21
N ALA A 129 -1.40 13.46 -6.56
CA ALA A 129 -2.50 14.38 -6.83
C ALA A 129 -2.03 15.83 -6.59
N PHE A 130 -1.34 16.42 -7.56
CA PHE A 130 -0.79 17.77 -7.43
C PHE A 130 -1.85 18.84 -7.73
N LYS A 131 -2.22 18.99 -9.01
CA LYS A 131 -3.16 19.99 -9.51
C LYS A 131 -4.55 19.40 -9.61
N LYS A 132 -5.60 20.21 -9.34
CA LYS A 132 -6.97 19.81 -9.57
C LYS A 132 -7.26 19.51 -11.03
N TRP A 133 -8.05 18.47 -11.29
CA TRP A 133 -8.46 17.99 -12.62
C TRP A 133 -9.86 17.39 -12.58
N GLY A 134 -10.40 17.01 -13.72
CA GLY A 134 -11.73 16.41 -13.81
C GLY A 134 -12.82 17.28 -13.21
N MET A 135 -13.71 16.70 -12.40
CA MET A 135 -14.80 17.40 -11.74
C MET A 135 -14.31 18.40 -10.69
N SER A 136 -13.15 18.17 -10.07
CA SER A 136 -12.56 19.10 -9.09
C SER A 136 -12.19 20.47 -9.67
N THR A 137 -12.17 20.60 -11.01
CA THR A 137 -11.96 21.88 -11.69
C THR A 137 -13.27 22.57 -12.06
N ALA A 138 -14.42 21.96 -11.80
CA ALA A 138 -15.70 22.56 -12.11
C ALA A 138 -15.82 23.95 -11.44
N GLU A 139 -16.17 24.95 -12.27
CA GLU A 139 -16.37 26.34 -11.82
C GLU A 139 -15.09 27.10 -11.43
N LEU A 140 -13.90 26.48 -11.51
CA LEU A 140 -12.63 27.23 -11.43
C LEU A 140 -12.38 28.01 -12.72
N LYS A 141 -11.50 29.03 -12.66
CA LYS A 141 -11.11 29.86 -13.84
C LYS A 141 -10.58 28.99 -15.01
N PHE A 142 -9.96 27.86 -14.70
CA PHE A 142 -9.44 26.89 -15.68
C PHE A 142 -10.51 25.91 -16.17
N GLY A 143 -11.48 25.56 -15.33
CA GLY A 143 -12.44 24.47 -15.56
C GLY A 143 -13.65 24.83 -16.41
N GLY A 144 -14.50 23.85 -16.60
CA GLY A 144 -15.79 23.98 -17.31
C GLY A 144 -16.98 24.13 -16.37
N SER A 145 -18.17 24.37 -16.96
CA SER A 145 -19.42 24.38 -16.19
C SER A 145 -19.71 23.01 -15.60
N LYS A 146 -20.01 22.91 -14.31
CA LYS A 146 -20.39 21.68 -13.59
C LYS A 146 -21.56 20.97 -14.30
N LYS A 147 -22.54 21.73 -14.79
CA LYS A 147 -23.68 21.19 -15.53
C LYS A 147 -23.28 20.48 -16.84
N ASP A 148 -22.29 21.02 -17.57
CA ASP A 148 -21.82 20.40 -18.81
C ASP A 148 -20.97 19.15 -18.55
N LEU A 149 -20.19 19.16 -17.48
CA LEU A 149 -19.37 17.99 -17.04
C LEU A 149 -20.28 16.84 -16.56
N LEU A 150 -21.32 17.12 -15.80
CA LEU A 150 -22.29 16.10 -15.35
C LEU A 150 -23.12 15.53 -16.50
N LYS A 151 -23.39 16.33 -17.56
CA LYS A 151 -24.16 15.88 -18.72
C LYS A 151 -23.39 14.85 -19.56
N HIS A 152 -22.09 14.95 -19.63
CA HIS A 152 -21.20 14.06 -20.36
C HIS A 152 -20.03 13.64 -19.46
N PRO A 153 -20.27 12.75 -18.50
CA PRO A 153 -19.23 12.29 -17.59
C PRO A 153 -18.13 11.54 -18.36
N PHE A 154 -16.85 11.81 -18.02
CA PHE A 154 -15.69 11.24 -18.70
C PHE A 154 -15.19 9.92 -18.09
N TYR A 155 -15.63 9.63 -16.87
CA TYR A 155 -15.09 8.52 -16.05
C TYR A 155 -16.18 7.51 -15.68
N LYS A 156 -17.16 7.33 -16.54
CA LYS A 156 -18.21 6.33 -16.33
C LYS A 156 -17.71 4.94 -16.77
N ASN A 157 -18.29 3.90 -16.18
CA ASN A 157 -17.99 2.49 -16.47
C ASN A 157 -16.60 2.01 -15.97
N LEU A 158 -15.93 2.73 -15.10
CA LEU A 158 -14.69 2.25 -14.50
C LEU A 158 -14.96 1.06 -13.57
N SER A 159 -14.10 0.06 -13.60
CA SER A 159 -14.11 -1.12 -12.74
C SER A 159 -12.92 -1.13 -11.79
N LEU A 160 -11.86 -0.42 -12.13
CA LEU A 160 -10.64 -0.28 -11.35
C LEU A 160 -9.95 1.03 -11.72
N VAL A 161 -9.46 1.75 -10.71
CA VAL A 161 -8.60 2.93 -10.85
C VAL A 161 -7.34 2.71 -10.03
N THR A 162 -6.17 2.78 -10.65
CA THR A 162 -4.89 2.61 -9.94
C THR A 162 -4.36 3.94 -9.44
N VAL A 163 -3.85 3.98 -8.21
CA VAL A 163 -3.28 5.18 -7.59
C VAL A 163 -1.95 4.85 -6.91
N SER A 164 -1.09 5.88 -6.75
CA SER A 164 0.27 5.75 -6.22
C SER A 164 0.34 5.53 -4.70
N SER A 165 -0.71 5.84 -3.96
CA SER A 165 -0.84 5.59 -2.52
C SER A 165 -2.30 5.66 -2.08
N PRO A 166 -2.66 5.12 -0.90
CA PRO A 166 -3.99 5.31 -0.33
C PRO A 166 -4.33 6.78 -0.06
N GLU A 167 -3.31 7.59 0.25
CA GLU A 167 -3.45 9.02 0.58
C GLU A 167 -4.15 9.82 -0.53
N VAL A 168 -3.86 9.50 -1.80
CA VAL A 168 -4.39 10.27 -2.93
C VAL A 168 -5.74 9.81 -3.45
N ALA A 169 -6.27 8.70 -2.91
CA ALA A 169 -7.52 8.08 -3.41
C ALA A 169 -8.70 9.06 -3.44
N TRP A 170 -8.88 9.87 -2.38
CA TRP A 170 -9.96 10.85 -2.30
C TRP A 170 -9.95 11.89 -3.42
N ALA A 171 -8.76 12.28 -3.92
CA ALA A 171 -8.64 13.24 -5.01
C ALA A 171 -9.13 12.64 -6.34
N TYR A 172 -8.90 11.33 -6.55
CA TYR A 172 -9.42 10.58 -7.70
C TYR A 172 -10.93 10.34 -7.58
N GLU A 173 -11.40 10.04 -6.37
CA GLU A 173 -12.84 9.93 -6.08
C GLU A 173 -13.58 11.22 -6.43
N GLU A 174 -13.09 12.38 -5.98
CA GLU A 174 -13.67 13.68 -6.28
C GLU A 174 -13.60 14.01 -7.77
N ALA A 175 -12.42 13.87 -8.40
CA ALA A 175 -12.19 14.23 -9.78
C ALA A 175 -12.98 13.37 -10.78
N MET A 176 -13.15 12.10 -10.51
CA MET A 176 -13.81 11.12 -11.37
C MET A 176 -15.27 10.88 -11.01
N VAL A 177 -15.78 11.51 -9.94
CA VAL A 177 -17.17 11.34 -9.43
C VAL A 177 -17.46 9.87 -9.08
N LEU A 178 -16.63 9.31 -8.20
CA LEU A 178 -16.69 7.90 -7.79
C LEU A 178 -17.15 7.71 -6.34
N GLN A 179 -17.86 8.70 -5.76
CA GLN A 179 -18.36 8.65 -4.38
C GLN A 179 -19.30 7.47 -4.10
N ASP A 180 -19.97 6.96 -5.15
CA ASP A 180 -20.86 5.79 -5.04
C ASP A 180 -20.12 4.46 -5.21
N THR A 181 -18.84 4.48 -5.59
CA THR A 181 -18.01 3.29 -5.85
C THR A 181 -16.53 3.54 -5.51
N PRO A 182 -16.21 4.05 -4.30
CA PRO A 182 -14.84 4.38 -3.91
C PRO A 182 -13.93 3.13 -3.85
N GLU A 183 -14.50 1.96 -3.66
CA GLU A 183 -13.80 0.67 -3.57
C GLU A 183 -13.06 0.28 -4.86
N ILE A 184 -13.43 0.86 -6.01
CA ILE A 184 -12.70 0.60 -7.27
C ILE A 184 -11.38 1.35 -7.36
N ILE A 185 -11.10 2.31 -6.46
CA ILE A 185 -9.85 3.04 -6.40
C ILE A 185 -8.88 2.25 -5.53
N LYS A 186 -7.85 1.66 -6.16
CA LYS A 186 -6.91 0.77 -5.48
C LYS A 186 -5.48 1.33 -5.51
N PRO A 187 -4.77 1.33 -4.37
CA PRO A 187 -3.37 1.76 -4.29
C PRO A 187 -2.44 0.65 -4.78
N LEU A 188 -2.54 0.30 -6.05
CA LEU A 188 -1.71 -0.73 -6.68
C LEU A 188 -0.38 -0.18 -7.21
N GLY A 189 -0.21 1.13 -7.15
CA GLY A 189 0.91 1.84 -7.78
C GLY A 189 0.59 2.27 -9.21
N VAL A 190 1.58 2.83 -9.87
CA VAL A 190 1.52 3.30 -11.25
C VAL A 190 2.56 2.55 -12.07
N SER A 191 2.12 1.71 -13.01
CA SER A 191 2.97 0.76 -13.77
C SER A 191 4.24 1.41 -14.35
N ARG A 192 4.14 2.59 -14.95
CA ARG A 192 5.30 3.28 -15.55
C ARG A 192 6.43 3.61 -14.58
N THR A 193 6.16 3.61 -13.25
CA THR A 193 7.20 3.91 -12.25
C THR A 193 8.13 2.73 -11.98
N ASP A 194 7.77 1.53 -12.40
CA ASP A 194 8.57 0.32 -12.15
C ASP A 194 9.92 0.38 -12.89
N VAL A 195 10.01 1.12 -14.01
CA VAL A 195 11.28 1.34 -14.73
C VAL A 195 12.36 2.01 -13.86
N PHE A 196 11.97 2.77 -12.84
CA PHE A 196 12.91 3.45 -11.94
C PHE A 196 13.60 2.50 -10.95
N PHE A 197 13.17 1.25 -10.89
CA PHE A 197 13.77 0.17 -10.11
C PHE A 197 14.54 -0.85 -10.97
N ASP A 198 14.47 -0.70 -12.31
CA ASP A 198 15.18 -1.54 -13.27
C ASP A 198 16.60 -1.02 -13.53
N GLN A 199 17.61 -1.78 -13.11
CA GLN A 199 19.01 -1.41 -13.25
C GLN A 199 19.47 -1.25 -14.70
N GLU A 200 18.91 -2.05 -15.63
CA GLU A 200 19.21 -1.95 -17.06
C GLU A 200 18.63 -0.64 -17.62
N PHE A 201 17.39 -0.29 -17.25
CA PHE A 201 16.78 0.97 -17.65
C PHE A 201 17.59 2.18 -17.13
N LEU A 202 18.01 2.17 -15.88
CA LEU A 202 18.82 3.23 -15.27
C LEU A 202 20.16 3.41 -15.99
N ALA A 203 20.85 2.30 -16.29
CA ALA A 203 22.12 2.34 -17.04
C ALA A 203 21.91 2.85 -18.48
N ASN A 204 20.88 2.39 -19.15
CA ASN A 204 20.52 2.82 -20.51
C ASN A 204 20.12 4.30 -20.56
N ALA A 205 19.37 4.79 -19.58
CA ALA A 205 19.01 6.20 -19.46
C ALA A 205 20.27 7.08 -19.37
N ARG A 206 21.23 6.73 -18.50
CA ARG A 206 22.49 7.47 -18.39
C ARG A 206 23.27 7.49 -19.72
N ASN A 207 23.36 6.36 -20.41
CA ASN A 207 24.04 6.26 -21.70
C ASN A 207 23.36 7.11 -22.78
N LYS A 208 22.04 7.13 -22.82
CA LYS A 208 21.27 7.94 -23.78
C LYS A 208 21.44 9.43 -23.52
N VAL A 209 21.33 9.86 -22.26
CA VAL A 209 21.55 11.27 -21.89
C VAL A 209 22.99 11.69 -22.20
N LYS A 210 23.99 10.87 -21.88
CA LYS A 210 25.39 11.12 -22.19
C LYS A 210 25.64 11.24 -23.70
N LYS A 211 24.94 10.46 -24.53
CA LYS A 211 25.05 10.53 -25.99
C LYS A 211 24.53 11.86 -26.53
N VAL A 212 23.50 12.46 -25.95
CA VAL A 212 22.90 13.74 -26.35
C VAL A 212 23.69 14.91 -25.73
N VAL A 213 24.07 14.78 -24.47
CA VAL A 213 24.82 15.81 -23.71
C VAL A 213 26.07 15.17 -23.09
N PRO A 214 27.17 15.05 -23.86
CA PRO A 214 28.44 14.48 -23.34
C PRO A 214 29.00 15.20 -22.11
N ALA A 215 28.66 16.46 -21.92
CA ALA A 215 29.09 17.29 -20.81
C ALA A 215 28.66 16.83 -19.43
N ILE A 216 27.75 15.84 -19.31
CA ILE A 216 27.33 15.24 -18.00
C ILE A 216 28.42 14.35 -17.40
N GLU A 217 29.45 13.98 -18.18
CA GLU A 217 30.48 13.04 -17.71
C GLU A 217 31.29 13.66 -16.56
N GLY A 218 31.25 12.98 -15.40
CA GLY A 218 31.98 13.43 -14.21
C GLY A 218 31.44 14.70 -13.55
N LYS A 219 30.27 15.19 -14.00
CA LYS A 219 29.61 16.37 -13.44
C LYS A 219 28.28 16.06 -12.77
N ARG A 220 27.89 16.90 -11.81
CA ARG A 220 26.55 16.91 -11.22
C ARG A 220 25.54 17.37 -12.26
N VAL A 221 24.43 16.66 -12.37
CA VAL A 221 23.33 16.99 -13.28
C VAL A 221 22.24 17.71 -12.53
N VAL A 222 22.00 18.97 -12.84
CA VAL A 222 20.86 19.75 -12.36
C VAL A 222 19.79 19.75 -13.45
N LEU A 223 18.61 19.23 -13.13
CA LEU A 223 17.45 19.23 -14.02
C LEU A 223 16.53 20.40 -13.68
N TYR A 224 16.28 21.29 -14.62
CA TYR A 224 15.23 22.30 -14.53
C TYR A 224 14.03 21.90 -15.38
N ALA A 225 12.92 21.55 -14.73
CA ALA A 225 11.71 21.06 -15.38
C ALA A 225 10.47 21.88 -14.96
N PRO A 226 10.31 23.11 -15.50
CA PRO A 226 9.23 24.01 -15.12
C PRO A 226 7.93 23.69 -15.84
N THR A 227 6.80 23.98 -15.17
CA THR A 227 5.46 23.96 -15.77
C THR A 227 5.28 25.14 -16.74
N PHE A 228 4.62 24.92 -17.85
CA PHE A 228 4.27 26.00 -18.78
C PHE A 228 3.25 27.00 -18.16
N ARG A 229 3.25 28.21 -18.69
CA ARG A 229 2.28 29.26 -18.33
C ARG A 229 1.24 29.43 -19.45
N GLY A 230 0.08 29.97 -19.09
CA GLY A 230 -1.01 30.22 -20.04
C GLY A 230 -1.86 28.98 -20.37
N ARG A 231 -2.72 29.08 -21.38
CA ARG A 231 -3.55 27.98 -21.87
C ARG A 231 -2.76 27.12 -22.86
N VAL A 232 -3.10 25.83 -22.99
CA VAL A 232 -2.42 24.87 -23.88
C VAL A 232 -2.17 25.41 -25.29
N ALA A 233 -3.15 26.12 -25.89
CA ALA A 233 -3.01 26.71 -27.23
C ALA A 233 -2.02 27.90 -27.31
N LYS A 234 -1.64 28.45 -26.18
CA LYS A 234 -0.71 29.58 -26.02
C LYS A 234 0.23 29.29 -24.84
N ALA A 235 0.78 28.09 -24.80
CA ALA A 235 1.68 27.66 -23.74
C ALA A 235 3.05 28.34 -23.92
N GLU A 236 3.49 29.04 -22.88
CA GLU A 236 4.78 29.71 -22.82
C GLU A 236 5.69 29.02 -21.80
N GLY A 237 6.96 28.87 -22.13
CA GLY A 237 7.98 28.40 -21.19
C GLY A 237 8.39 29.53 -20.25
N PRO A 238 8.47 29.28 -18.94
CA PRO A 238 9.03 30.26 -18.02
C PRO A 238 10.51 30.51 -18.30
N ASP A 239 10.93 31.79 -18.29
CA ASP A 239 12.29 32.28 -18.60
C ASP A 239 12.93 32.98 -17.40
N LYS A 240 12.47 32.74 -16.19
CA LYS A 240 12.84 33.49 -14.98
C LYS A 240 14.08 32.94 -14.28
N LEU A 241 14.55 31.72 -14.61
CA LEU A 241 15.77 31.19 -14.02
C LEU A 241 16.99 31.94 -14.60
N ASP A 242 17.81 32.54 -13.73
CA ASP A 242 19.05 33.19 -14.12
C ASP A 242 20.16 32.14 -14.37
N ILE A 243 20.25 31.69 -15.63
CA ILE A 243 21.22 30.66 -16.07
C ILE A 243 22.66 31.16 -15.91
N ARG A 244 22.92 32.49 -16.09
CA ARG A 244 24.28 33.04 -15.94
C ARG A 244 24.73 33.04 -14.49
N ALA A 245 23.89 33.50 -13.59
CA ALA A 245 24.18 33.47 -12.17
C ALA A 245 24.36 32.03 -11.66
N LEU A 246 23.49 31.09 -12.11
CA LEU A 246 23.61 29.68 -11.75
C LEU A 246 24.95 29.09 -12.28
N LYS A 247 25.33 29.38 -13.55
CA LYS A 247 26.64 28.98 -14.10
C LYS A 247 27.78 29.53 -13.26
N GLY A 248 27.71 30.82 -12.87
CA GLY A 248 28.72 31.43 -12.01
C GLY A 248 28.89 30.75 -10.66
N ALA A 249 27.81 30.18 -10.12
CA ALA A 249 27.82 29.53 -8.81
C ALA A 249 28.30 28.06 -8.84
N ILE A 250 27.92 27.27 -9.88
CA ILE A 250 28.14 25.81 -9.91
C ILE A 250 28.72 25.28 -11.24
N GLY A 251 28.97 26.11 -12.24
CA GLY A 251 29.32 25.69 -13.61
C GLY A 251 30.66 24.94 -13.75
N GLY A 252 31.55 24.99 -12.74
CA GLY A 252 32.77 24.18 -12.70
C GLY A 252 32.48 22.69 -12.64
N ASP A 253 31.57 22.28 -11.76
CA ASP A 253 31.36 20.90 -11.37
C ASP A 253 29.95 20.34 -11.73
N ALA A 254 29.13 21.16 -12.40
CA ALA A 254 27.76 20.80 -12.74
C ALA A 254 27.40 21.18 -14.19
N VAL A 255 26.30 20.60 -14.66
CA VAL A 255 25.60 20.95 -15.90
C VAL A 255 24.10 21.12 -15.64
N LEU A 256 23.47 22.03 -16.39
CA LEU A 256 22.02 22.26 -16.32
C LEU A 256 21.34 21.64 -17.53
N LEU A 257 20.42 20.68 -17.29
CA LEU A 257 19.51 20.16 -18.30
C LEU A 257 18.16 20.86 -18.16
N ILE A 258 17.63 21.40 -19.24
CA ILE A 258 16.36 22.13 -19.26
C ILE A 258 15.33 21.29 -20.02
N LYS A 259 14.21 20.97 -19.36
CA LYS A 259 13.12 20.20 -19.95
C LYS A 259 11.79 20.95 -19.82
N HIS A 260 11.42 21.69 -20.84
CA HIS A 260 10.12 22.34 -20.92
C HIS A 260 9.01 21.33 -21.23
N HIS A 261 7.77 21.71 -20.91
CA HIS A 261 6.61 20.90 -21.24
C HIS A 261 6.42 20.84 -22.77
N PRO A 262 6.01 19.69 -23.34
CA PRO A 262 5.82 19.54 -24.80
C PRO A 262 4.87 20.54 -25.46
N PHE A 263 3.97 21.17 -24.71
CA PHE A 263 3.06 22.22 -25.21
C PHE A 263 3.78 23.54 -25.52
N VAL A 264 5.00 23.75 -25.01
CA VAL A 264 5.79 24.96 -25.29
C VAL A 264 6.40 24.85 -26.69
N LYS A 265 5.87 25.67 -27.61
CA LYS A 265 6.33 25.65 -29.01
C LYS A 265 7.58 26.50 -29.24
N GLN A 266 7.66 27.64 -28.53
CA GLN A 266 8.80 28.53 -28.57
C GLN A 266 9.58 28.40 -27.26
N LEU A 267 10.74 27.77 -27.35
CA LEU A 267 11.60 27.54 -26.18
C LEU A 267 12.35 28.82 -25.83
N PRO A 268 12.45 29.20 -24.55
CA PRO A 268 13.33 30.31 -24.11
C PRO A 268 14.78 30.07 -24.54
N PRO A 269 15.47 31.13 -25.07
CA PRO A 269 16.83 30.96 -25.51
C PRO A 269 17.80 30.81 -24.35
N ILE A 270 18.76 29.91 -24.49
CA ILE A 270 19.91 29.81 -23.59
C ILE A 270 20.92 30.90 -23.97
N PRO A 271 21.45 31.68 -23.00
CA PRO A 271 22.51 32.65 -23.27
C PRO A 271 23.73 31.99 -23.92
N SER A 272 24.28 32.61 -24.97
CA SER A 272 25.39 32.02 -25.74
C SER A 272 26.66 31.77 -24.92
N ASP A 273 26.88 32.57 -23.89
CA ASP A 273 27.96 32.41 -22.90
C ASP A 273 27.72 31.29 -21.89
N CYS A 274 26.57 30.64 -21.95
CA CYS A 274 26.19 29.48 -21.10
C CYS A 274 26.05 28.17 -21.90
N ALA A 275 26.38 28.14 -23.19
CA ALA A 275 26.18 26.97 -24.05
C ALA A 275 27.04 25.75 -23.69
N ASP A 276 28.08 25.91 -22.86
CA ASP A 276 28.91 24.84 -22.29
C ASP A 276 28.39 24.29 -20.98
N PHE A 277 27.37 24.93 -20.37
CA PHE A 277 26.80 24.60 -19.07
C PHE A 277 25.35 24.17 -19.15
N ALA A 278 24.51 24.88 -19.93
CA ALA A 278 23.05 24.64 -19.99
C ALA A 278 22.66 24.04 -21.36
N PHE A 279 21.82 23.03 -21.32
CA PHE A 279 21.36 22.26 -22.47
C PHE A 279 19.85 22.12 -22.47
N ASP A 280 19.17 22.63 -23.52
CA ASP A 280 17.76 22.35 -23.72
C ASP A 280 17.58 20.96 -24.35
N VAL A 281 17.03 20.06 -23.59
CA VAL A 281 16.79 18.66 -23.98
C VAL A 281 15.31 18.35 -24.17
N THR A 282 14.48 19.39 -24.30
CA THR A 282 13.02 19.28 -24.39
C THR A 282 12.54 18.33 -25.48
N ARG A 283 13.18 18.34 -26.64
CA ARG A 283 12.77 17.53 -27.80
C ARG A 283 13.56 16.24 -27.96
N ASP A 284 14.71 16.14 -27.33
CA ASP A 284 15.68 15.07 -27.60
C ASP A 284 15.59 13.91 -26.60
N LEU A 285 15.14 14.19 -25.37
CA LEU A 285 15.12 13.21 -24.29
C LEU A 285 13.76 13.19 -23.58
N PRO A 286 13.18 12.02 -23.30
CA PRO A 286 11.99 11.89 -22.50
C PRO A 286 12.29 12.17 -21.01
N ILE A 287 11.25 12.54 -20.26
CA ILE A 287 11.40 13.01 -18.87
C ILE A 287 11.87 11.90 -17.92
N ASP A 288 11.40 10.67 -18.09
CA ASP A 288 11.78 9.51 -17.30
C ASP A 288 13.30 9.27 -17.29
N GLN A 289 13.95 9.38 -18.45
CA GLN A 289 15.40 9.23 -18.57
C GLN A 289 16.15 10.38 -17.89
N LEU A 290 15.61 11.59 -17.94
CA LEU A 290 16.20 12.75 -17.26
C LEU A 290 16.10 12.63 -15.74
N LEU A 291 14.97 12.14 -15.21
CA LEU A 291 14.79 11.89 -13.78
C LEU A 291 15.81 10.87 -13.26
N CYS A 292 16.13 9.83 -14.05
CA CYS A 292 17.13 8.82 -13.66
C CYS A 292 18.53 9.42 -13.45
N VAL A 293 18.92 10.41 -14.24
CA VAL A 293 20.28 10.96 -14.24
C VAL A 293 20.44 12.23 -13.43
N ALA A 294 19.35 12.92 -13.12
CA ALA A 294 19.39 14.16 -12.35
C ALA A 294 19.86 13.91 -10.91
N ASP A 295 20.86 14.65 -10.45
CA ASP A 295 21.32 14.66 -9.06
C ASP A 295 20.54 15.68 -8.22
N VAL A 296 20.06 16.77 -8.86
CA VAL A 296 19.20 17.80 -8.26
C VAL A 296 18.08 18.12 -9.24
N CYS A 297 16.84 18.21 -8.77
CA CYS A 297 15.70 18.61 -9.58
C CYS A 297 15.16 19.97 -9.13
N ILE A 298 15.07 20.93 -10.04
CA ILE A 298 14.40 22.21 -9.85
C ILE A 298 13.10 22.18 -10.65
N SER A 299 11.97 22.29 -9.95
CA SER A 299 10.64 22.31 -10.58
C SER A 299 9.79 23.43 -10.00
N ASP A 300 8.48 23.41 -10.24
CA ASP A 300 7.53 24.38 -9.70
C ASP A 300 6.20 23.68 -9.34
N TYR A 301 5.27 23.54 -10.29
CA TYR A 301 3.91 22.99 -10.08
C TYR A 301 3.72 21.65 -10.81
N SER A 302 4.75 20.84 -10.93
CA SER A 302 4.73 19.63 -11.73
C SER A 302 4.54 18.36 -10.89
N SER A 303 3.71 17.44 -11.37
CA SER A 303 3.55 16.11 -10.76
C SER A 303 4.79 15.22 -10.90
N LEU A 304 5.80 15.59 -11.70
CA LEU A 304 7.07 14.85 -11.81
C LEU A 304 7.79 14.69 -10.47
N VAL A 305 7.49 15.56 -9.50
CA VAL A 305 8.12 15.51 -8.16
C VAL A 305 7.76 14.24 -7.41
N PHE A 306 6.57 13.67 -7.66
CA PHE A 306 6.19 12.39 -7.09
C PHE A 306 7.12 11.27 -7.60
N GLU A 307 7.36 11.21 -8.89
CA GLU A 307 8.24 10.22 -9.52
C GLU A 307 9.70 10.44 -9.12
N TYR A 308 10.16 11.69 -9.10
CA TYR A 308 11.52 11.99 -8.70
C TYR A 308 11.78 11.66 -7.21
N SER A 309 10.76 11.75 -6.35
CA SER A 309 10.89 11.37 -4.94
C SER A 309 11.29 9.89 -4.73
N LEU A 310 11.05 9.02 -5.72
CA LEU A 310 11.46 7.61 -5.67
C LEU A 310 12.98 7.44 -5.61
N PHE A 311 13.74 8.41 -6.13
CA PHE A 311 15.21 8.38 -6.08
C PHE A 311 15.80 8.89 -4.76
N GLY A 312 14.99 9.53 -3.89
CA GLY A 312 15.47 10.08 -2.62
C GLY A 312 16.55 11.16 -2.78
N ARG A 313 16.49 11.95 -3.86
CA ARG A 313 17.47 12.98 -4.23
C ARG A 313 16.93 14.39 -3.99
N PRO A 314 17.82 15.41 -3.92
CA PRO A 314 17.44 16.80 -3.67
C PRO A 314 16.45 17.38 -4.68
N MET A 315 15.42 18.07 -4.19
CA MET A 315 14.47 18.87 -4.97
C MET A 315 14.40 20.30 -4.45
N ALA A 316 14.23 21.26 -5.37
CA ALA A 316 13.95 22.65 -5.07
C ALA A 316 12.77 23.14 -5.92
N PHE A 317 11.99 24.06 -5.39
CA PHE A 317 10.78 24.56 -6.05
C PHE A 317 10.93 26.05 -6.34
N PHE A 318 11.05 26.40 -7.64
CA PHE A 318 11.14 27.77 -8.08
C PHE A 318 9.75 28.33 -8.43
N ALA A 319 9.04 28.82 -7.43
CA ALA A 319 7.64 29.20 -7.50
C ALA A 319 7.46 30.74 -7.37
N TYR A 320 8.12 31.51 -8.23
CA TYR A 320 8.12 32.97 -8.22
C TYR A 320 6.74 33.60 -8.44
N ASP A 321 5.77 32.86 -8.98
CA ASP A 321 4.41 33.28 -9.30
C ASP A 321 3.34 32.42 -8.59
N LEU A 322 3.63 31.87 -7.42
CA LEU A 322 2.80 30.90 -6.70
C LEU A 322 1.38 31.40 -6.47
N ASP A 323 1.22 32.67 -6.05
CA ASP A 323 -0.09 33.22 -5.68
C ASP A 323 -1.01 33.31 -6.92
N ASP A 324 -0.47 33.79 -8.06
CA ASP A 324 -1.20 33.85 -9.34
C ASP A 324 -1.57 32.46 -9.87
N TYR A 325 -0.68 31.49 -9.69
CA TYR A 325 -0.90 30.14 -10.17
C TYR A 325 -1.95 29.39 -9.35
N CYS A 326 -1.97 29.54 -8.02
CA CYS A 326 -2.97 28.99 -7.13
C CYS A 326 -4.39 29.43 -7.49
N ASP A 327 -4.56 30.73 -7.75
CA ASP A 327 -5.84 31.34 -8.14
C ASP A 327 -6.42 30.78 -9.45
N TRP A 328 -5.55 30.33 -10.34
CA TRP A 328 -5.94 29.92 -11.68
C TRP A 328 -6.38 28.47 -11.78
N ARG A 329 -5.67 27.53 -11.12
CA ARG A 329 -5.90 26.08 -11.30
C ARG A 329 -6.27 25.34 -10.02
N GLY A 330 -5.72 25.73 -8.88
CA GLY A 330 -5.88 25.06 -7.59
C GLY A 330 -5.08 23.76 -7.44
N PHE A 331 -4.81 23.40 -6.20
CA PHE A 331 -4.12 22.19 -5.81
C PHE A 331 -5.03 21.32 -4.93
N TYR A 332 -4.74 20.02 -4.82
CA TYR A 332 -5.46 19.12 -3.92
C TYR A 332 -5.04 19.25 -2.47
N TYR A 333 -3.77 19.60 -2.24
CA TYR A 333 -3.18 19.80 -0.91
C TYR A 333 -2.61 21.22 -0.81
N PRO A 334 -2.33 21.72 0.39
CA PRO A 334 -1.47 22.90 0.57
C PRO A 334 -0.17 22.73 -0.19
N TYR A 335 0.34 23.82 -0.76
CA TYR A 335 1.51 23.73 -1.66
C TYR A 335 2.77 23.24 -0.95
N ASP A 336 2.95 23.60 0.31
CA ASP A 336 4.05 23.16 1.18
C ASP A 336 4.02 21.64 1.46
N GLU A 337 2.84 21.01 1.50
CA GLU A 337 2.72 19.55 1.58
C GLU A 337 3.08 18.83 0.27
N LEU A 338 3.03 19.55 -0.86
CA LEU A 338 3.34 19.00 -2.21
C LEU A 338 4.80 19.20 -2.62
N THR A 339 5.60 19.82 -1.76
CA THR A 339 6.99 20.20 -2.07
C THR A 339 7.95 19.63 -1.04
N PRO A 340 8.50 18.42 -1.27
CA PRO A 340 9.50 17.81 -0.37
C PRO A 340 10.88 18.46 -0.59
N GLY A 341 10.99 19.72 -0.24
CA GLY A 341 12.19 20.55 -0.36
C GLY A 341 11.83 22.03 -0.37
N PRO A 342 12.82 22.93 -0.32
CA PRO A 342 12.59 24.35 -0.15
C PRO A 342 11.95 25.01 -1.37
N VAL A 343 11.08 25.99 -1.09
CA VAL A 343 10.38 26.81 -2.08
C VAL A 343 11.04 28.17 -2.16
N PHE A 344 11.45 28.57 -3.36
CA PHE A 344 12.11 29.85 -3.65
C PHE A 344 11.25 30.71 -4.56
N ARG A 345 11.23 32.03 -4.30
CA ARG A 345 10.55 33.03 -5.12
C ARG A 345 11.52 33.90 -5.93
N ASP A 346 12.81 33.80 -5.66
CA ASP A 346 13.85 34.55 -6.30
C ASP A 346 15.07 33.68 -6.68
N ASN A 347 15.89 34.17 -7.62
CA ASN A 347 17.06 33.44 -8.11
C ASN A 347 18.20 33.37 -7.09
N GLU A 348 18.41 34.41 -6.31
CA GLU A 348 19.52 34.49 -5.36
C GLU A 348 19.45 33.37 -4.33
N SER A 349 18.31 33.25 -3.68
CA SER A 349 18.04 32.22 -2.66
C SER A 349 18.08 30.79 -3.25
N LEU A 350 17.51 30.59 -4.45
CA LEU A 350 17.56 29.30 -5.15
C LEU A 350 18.99 28.88 -5.48
N ILE A 351 19.79 29.81 -6.08
CA ILE A 351 21.15 29.53 -6.52
C ILE A 351 22.06 29.25 -5.31
N ASP A 352 21.90 30.03 -4.24
CA ASP A 352 22.63 29.80 -3.00
C ASP A 352 22.31 28.41 -2.39
N TRP A 353 21.07 27.99 -2.43
CA TRP A 353 20.70 26.65 -1.98
C TRP A 353 21.30 25.55 -2.87
N VAL A 354 21.21 25.69 -4.20
CA VAL A 354 21.76 24.69 -5.14
C VAL A 354 23.29 24.56 -4.98
N LYS A 355 23.97 25.65 -4.71
CA LYS A 355 25.41 25.66 -4.44
C LYS A 355 25.78 24.87 -3.18
N HIS A 356 24.97 24.93 -2.15
CA HIS A 356 25.20 24.28 -0.86
C HIS A 356 24.27 23.06 -0.63
N VAL A 357 23.82 22.43 -1.71
CA VAL A 357 22.79 21.37 -1.64
C VAL A 357 23.23 20.19 -0.78
N ASP A 358 24.49 19.79 -0.81
CA ASP A 358 25.00 18.65 -0.03
C ASP A 358 24.93 18.88 1.49
N GLU A 359 24.99 20.16 1.92
CA GLU A 359 24.93 20.55 3.33
C GLU A 359 23.48 20.79 3.81
N ARG A 360 22.60 21.18 2.88
CA ARG A 360 21.24 21.66 3.19
C ARG A 360 20.12 20.65 2.87
N PHE A 361 20.46 19.59 2.16
CA PHE A 361 19.48 18.58 1.78
C PHE A 361 19.09 17.71 2.96
N ASP A 362 17.81 17.72 3.31
CA ASP A 362 17.23 16.78 4.27
C ASP A 362 16.51 15.63 3.53
N LYS A 363 17.15 14.48 3.50
CA LYS A 363 16.60 13.28 2.87
C LYS A 363 15.31 12.79 3.53
N SER A 364 15.12 13.07 4.82
CA SER A 364 13.95 12.63 5.58
C SER A 364 12.65 13.28 5.08
N GLU A 365 12.70 14.51 4.57
CA GLU A 365 11.56 15.20 3.98
C GLU A 365 11.07 14.47 2.70
N VAL A 366 12.01 14.10 1.83
CA VAL A 366 11.68 13.34 0.60
C VAL A 366 11.19 11.94 0.92
N GLU A 367 11.76 11.27 1.92
CA GLU A 367 11.32 9.95 2.37
C GLU A 367 9.91 9.98 2.97
N ALA A 368 9.60 11.00 3.78
CA ALA A 368 8.25 11.21 4.32
C ALA A 368 7.23 11.47 3.21
N PHE A 369 7.57 12.33 2.26
CA PHE A 369 6.74 12.61 1.09
C PHE A 369 6.48 11.36 0.23
N ARG A 370 7.53 10.59 -0.07
CA ARG A 370 7.43 9.32 -0.80
C ARG A 370 6.53 8.32 -0.06
N SER A 371 6.69 8.19 1.25
CA SER A 371 5.87 7.30 2.08
C SER A 371 4.41 7.70 2.09
N LYS A 372 4.12 9.01 2.06
CA LYS A 372 2.76 9.55 2.01
C LYS A 372 2.11 9.35 0.64
N PHE A 373 2.77 9.77 -0.43
CA PHE A 373 2.15 9.92 -1.75
C PHE A 373 2.49 8.80 -2.76
N MET A 374 3.57 8.02 -2.52
CA MET A 374 4.11 7.05 -3.47
C MET A 374 4.31 5.66 -2.87
N SER A 375 3.66 5.35 -1.75
CA SER A 375 3.86 4.10 -0.98
C SER A 375 3.57 2.82 -1.78
N ALA A 376 2.77 2.90 -2.83
CA ALA A 376 2.49 1.76 -3.70
C ALA A 376 3.35 1.72 -4.99
N CYS A 377 4.34 2.64 -5.14
CA CYS A 377 5.27 2.66 -6.27
C CYS A 377 6.64 2.15 -5.81
N ASP A 378 6.83 0.85 -5.82
CA ASP A 378 7.97 0.12 -5.25
C ASP A 378 8.68 -0.81 -6.26
N GLY A 379 8.37 -0.67 -7.55
CA GLY A 379 8.91 -1.49 -8.64
C GLY A 379 8.08 -2.72 -8.99
N HIS A 380 6.92 -2.91 -8.35
CA HIS A 380 6.04 -4.06 -8.56
C HIS A 380 4.60 -3.67 -8.93
N ALA A 381 4.36 -2.42 -9.31
CA ALA A 381 3.01 -1.95 -9.64
C ALA A 381 2.43 -2.68 -10.86
N THR A 382 3.23 -2.97 -11.86
CA THR A 382 2.82 -3.69 -13.09
C THR A 382 2.25 -5.08 -12.76
N GLU A 383 2.94 -5.87 -11.93
CA GLU A 383 2.48 -7.19 -11.54
C GLU A 383 1.21 -7.11 -10.67
N ARG A 384 1.15 -6.19 -9.70
CA ARG A 384 -0.07 -5.99 -8.90
C ARG A 384 -1.28 -5.61 -9.74
N ILE A 385 -1.09 -4.76 -10.75
CA ILE A 385 -2.17 -4.39 -11.68
C ILE A 385 -2.56 -5.59 -12.56
N TYR A 386 -1.58 -6.34 -13.05
CA TYR A 386 -1.82 -7.56 -13.81
C TYR A 386 -2.63 -8.56 -12.99
N ASP A 387 -2.23 -8.82 -11.75
CA ASP A 387 -2.91 -9.75 -10.85
C ASP A 387 -4.34 -9.28 -10.53
N ALA A 388 -4.53 -8.02 -10.17
CA ALA A 388 -5.85 -7.45 -9.89
C ALA A 388 -6.82 -7.52 -11.09
N VAL A 389 -6.28 -7.60 -12.30
CA VAL A 389 -7.09 -7.60 -13.53
C VAL A 389 -7.28 -9.01 -14.10
N PHE A 390 -6.25 -9.85 -14.11
CA PHE A 390 -6.26 -11.10 -14.88
C PHE A 390 -6.12 -12.37 -14.06
N VAL A 391 -5.51 -12.29 -12.90
CA VAL A 391 -5.65 -13.35 -11.92
C VAL A 391 -7.03 -13.15 -11.33
N PRO A 392 -8.00 -14.04 -11.60
CA PRO A 392 -9.28 -13.91 -10.92
C PRO A 392 -8.95 -13.88 -9.43
N PRO A 393 -9.50 -12.92 -8.66
CA PRO A 393 -9.59 -13.16 -7.25
C PRO A 393 -10.21 -14.54 -7.16
N LEU A 394 -9.52 -15.47 -6.52
CA LEU A 394 -10.09 -16.77 -6.23
C LEU A 394 -11.44 -16.46 -5.57
N ASN A 395 -12.51 -16.54 -6.40
CA ASN A 395 -13.88 -16.19 -6.06
C ASN A 395 -14.22 -14.70 -5.82
N SER A 396 -14.49 -13.94 -6.91
CA SER A 396 -15.47 -12.84 -6.81
C SER A 396 -16.86 -13.46 -6.61
N PRO A 397 -17.66 -13.05 -5.62
CA PRO A 397 -19.01 -13.52 -5.46
C PRO A 397 -19.89 -12.99 -6.60
N GLY A 398 -19.92 -13.70 -7.71
CA GLY A 398 -21.08 -13.71 -8.56
C GLY A 398 -22.20 -14.31 -7.73
N LYS A 399 -23.18 -13.47 -7.35
CA LYS A 399 -24.42 -13.95 -6.78
C LYS A 399 -24.84 -15.26 -7.47
N THR A 400 -24.91 -16.37 -6.68
CA THR A 400 -25.49 -17.64 -7.08
C THR A 400 -24.87 -18.34 -8.29
N LYS A 401 -23.73 -19.06 -8.09
CA LYS A 401 -23.39 -20.32 -8.78
C LYS A 401 -22.08 -20.98 -8.27
N ALA A 402 -21.57 -20.61 -7.11
CA ALA A 402 -20.43 -21.28 -6.50
C ALA A 402 -20.78 -22.55 -5.68
N LEU A 403 -22.06 -22.91 -5.60
CA LEU A 403 -22.49 -24.12 -4.87
C LEU A 403 -22.34 -25.42 -5.68
N ASP A 404 -22.04 -25.35 -6.97
CA ASP A 404 -22.07 -26.54 -7.84
C ASP A 404 -20.70 -27.19 -8.10
N VAL A 405 -19.60 -26.72 -7.46
CA VAL A 405 -18.23 -27.29 -7.61
C VAL A 405 -17.57 -27.69 -6.30
N LEU A 406 -18.25 -27.48 -5.16
CA LEU A 406 -17.75 -27.97 -3.87
C LEU A 406 -18.08 -29.45 -3.72
N SER A 407 -17.16 -30.25 -3.19
CA SER A 407 -17.41 -31.62 -2.79
C SER A 407 -18.54 -31.65 -1.75
N GLU A 408 -19.22 -32.79 -1.56
CA GLU A 408 -20.26 -32.91 -0.51
C GLU A 408 -19.66 -32.63 0.89
N GLU A 409 -18.38 -32.88 1.12
CA GLU A 409 -17.67 -32.54 2.36
C GLU A 409 -17.51 -31.02 2.55
N ASP A 410 -17.25 -30.26 1.48
CA ASP A 410 -17.15 -28.80 1.53
C ASP A 410 -18.51 -28.10 1.74
N ARG A 411 -19.62 -28.74 1.40
CA ARG A 411 -20.97 -28.17 1.56
C ARG A 411 -21.50 -28.26 2.99
N ASN A 412 -21.00 -29.17 3.79
CA ASN A 412 -21.45 -29.43 5.18
C ASN A 412 -20.34 -29.14 6.22
N GLY A 413 -19.21 -28.56 5.81
CA GLY A 413 -18.06 -28.28 6.66
C GLY A 413 -18.21 -27.03 7.53
N VAL A 414 -17.45 -26.98 8.61
CA VAL A 414 -17.27 -25.81 9.46
C VAL A 414 -16.19 -24.90 8.83
N ASP A 415 -16.47 -23.61 8.65
CA ASP A 415 -15.52 -22.66 8.07
C ASP A 415 -14.55 -22.11 9.13
N ILE A 416 -15.04 -21.85 10.32
CA ILE A 416 -14.26 -21.26 11.41
C ILE A 416 -14.53 -21.96 12.74
N SER A 417 -13.45 -22.24 13.48
CA SER A 417 -13.50 -22.58 14.90
C SER A 417 -12.99 -21.41 15.73
N ILE A 418 -13.83 -20.89 16.63
CA ILE A 418 -13.47 -19.85 17.58
C ILE A 418 -13.05 -20.53 18.88
N VAL A 419 -11.75 -20.42 19.24
CA VAL A 419 -11.17 -21.08 20.41
C VAL A 419 -11.07 -20.07 21.55
N ILE A 420 -11.65 -20.41 22.70
CA ILE A 420 -11.76 -19.54 23.88
C ILE A 420 -11.12 -20.25 25.08
N PRO A 421 -9.95 -19.82 25.55
CA PRO A 421 -9.40 -20.22 26.83
C PRO A 421 -10.11 -19.45 27.95
N ALA A 422 -10.65 -20.15 28.95
CA ALA A 422 -11.39 -19.53 30.05
C ALA A 422 -10.80 -19.89 31.40
N TYR A 423 -10.62 -18.91 32.29
CA TYR A 423 -10.21 -19.09 33.67
C TYR A 423 -10.69 -17.96 34.57
N ASN A 424 -11.58 -18.26 35.52
CA ASN A 424 -12.17 -17.32 36.48
C ASN A 424 -12.69 -16.01 35.84
N VAL A 425 -13.65 -16.16 34.91
CA VAL A 425 -14.24 -15.06 34.09
C VAL A 425 -15.77 -15.06 34.14
N GLU A 426 -16.38 -15.60 35.20
CA GLU A 426 -17.84 -15.75 35.39
C GLU A 426 -18.62 -14.50 34.94
N THR A 427 -18.19 -13.31 35.34
CA THR A 427 -18.90 -12.04 35.09
C THR A 427 -18.66 -11.44 33.70
N LYS A 428 -17.71 -11.98 32.91
CA LYS A 428 -17.27 -11.39 31.64
C LYS A 428 -17.53 -12.25 30.43
N ILE A 429 -17.38 -13.57 30.56
CA ILE A 429 -17.41 -14.52 29.45
C ILE A 429 -18.71 -14.44 28.63
N ALA A 430 -19.86 -14.19 29.28
CA ALA A 430 -21.14 -14.09 28.61
C ALA A 430 -21.15 -13.05 27.48
N LYS A 431 -20.47 -11.91 27.65
CA LYS A 431 -20.39 -10.88 26.62
C LYS A 431 -19.68 -11.37 25.35
N GLY A 432 -18.58 -12.12 25.51
CA GLY A 432 -17.86 -12.73 24.41
C GLY A 432 -18.72 -13.76 23.68
N LEU A 433 -19.38 -14.65 24.41
CA LEU A 433 -20.26 -15.68 23.84
C LEU A 433 -21.47 -15.06 23.12
N ASP A 434 -22.10 -14.04 23.68
CA ASP A 434 -23.21 -13.30 23.04
C ASP A 434 -22.76 -12.60 21.76
N SER A 435 -21.53 -12.08 21.72
CA SER A 435 -20.98 -11.47 20.52
C SER A 435 -20.82 -12.46 19.36
N ILE A 436 -20.53 -13.73 19.66
CA ILE A 436 -20.48 -14.80 18.67
C ILE A 436 -21.89 -15.18 18.21
N LEU A 437 -22.85 -15.26 19.13
CA LEU A 437 -24.25 -15.54 18.78
C LEU A 437 -24.89 -14.46 17.93
N SER A 438 -24.40 -13.23 18.00
CA SER A 438 -24.90 -12.07 17.23
C SER A 438 -24.19 -11.87 15.88
N GLN A 439 -23.27 -12.76 15.49
CA GLN A 439 -22.60 -12.64 14.20
C GLN A 439 -23.57 -12.75 13.02
N THR A 440 -23.27 -12.01 11.96
CA THR A 440 -24.02 -12.08 10.68
C THR A 440 -23.75 -13.37 9.91
N TYR A 441 -22.69 -14.07 10.24
CA TYR A 441 -22.28 -15.33 9.60
C TYR A 441 -23.15 -16.51 10.04
N PRO A 442 -23.49 -17.49 9.16
CA PRO A 442 -24.33 -18.65 9.48
C PRO A 442 -23.74 -19.50 10.62
N ARG A 443 -24.54 -19.73 11.66
CA ARG A 443 -24.09 -20.46 12.85
C ARG A 443 -23.70 -21.90 12.57
N GLU A 444 -24.39 -22.55 11.64
CA GLU A 444 -24.10 -23.90 11.16
C GLU A 444 -22.74 -24.07 10.48
N ARG A 445 -22.10 -22.94 10.14
CA ARG A 445 -20.76 -22.88 9.55
C ARG A 445 -19.69 -22.48 10.57
N MET A 446 -20.06 -22.28 11.83
CA MET A 446 -19.18 -21.93 12.95
C MET A 446 -19.09 -23.05 13.97
N GLN A 447 -17.97 -23.13 14.66
CA GLN A 447 -17.76 -23.93 15.87
C GLN A 447 -17.16 -23.01 16.95
N VAL A 448 -17.62 -23.13 18.18
CA VAL A 448 -17.04 -22.44 19.35
C VAL A 448 -16.47 -23.49 20.28
N VAL A 449 -15.15 -23.51 20.43
CA VAL A 449 -14.46 -24.43 21.33
C VAL A 449 -14.07 -23.68 22.59
N VAL A 450 -14.70 -23.95 23.71
CA VAL A 450 -14.40 -23.33 25.00
C VAL A 450 -13.71 -24.33 25.90
N THR A 451 -12.49 -24.02 26.37
CA THR A 451 -11.78 -24.86 27.32
C THR A 451 -11.59 -24.09 28.64
N ASP A 452 -12.26 -24.60 29.69
CA ASP A 452 -12.14 -24.08 31.05
C ASP A 452 -10.86 -24.62 31.73
N ASP A 453 -9.97 -23.75 32.19
CA ASP A 453 -8.73 -24.09 32.92
C ASP A 453 -8.99 -24.39 34.40
N CYS A 454 -9.99 -25.22 34.67
CA CYS A 454 -10.41 -25.61 36.04
C CYS A 454 -10.76 -24.40 36.91
N SER A 455 -11.63 -23.51 36.42
CA SER A 455 -12.09 -22.33 37.14
C SER A 455 -12.71 -22.68 38.50
N SER A 456 -12.48 -21.82 39.48
CA SER A 456 -13.00 -21.94 40.86
C SER A 456 -14.25 -21.09 41.13
N ASP A 457 -14.61 -20.20 40.21
CA ASP A 457 -15.82 -19.39 40.21
C ASP A 457 -16.94 -20.03 39.35
N GLY A 458 -18.04 -19.31 39.08
CA GLY A 458 -19.15 -19.78 38.26
C GLY A 458 -18.89 -19.83 36.75
N THR A 459 -17.66 -19.65 36.28
CA THR A 459 -17.33 -19.66 34.84
C THR A 459 -17.80 -20.92 34.13
N TRP A 460 -17.56 -22.10 34.74
CA TRP A 460 -17.97 -23.38 34.14
C TRP A 460 -19.47 -23.51 33.99
N ASP A 461 -20.24 -23.04 34.97
CA ASP A 461 -21.69 -23.09 34.94
C ASP A 461 -22.26 -22.23 33.80
N VAL A 462 -21.67 -21.05 33.57
CA VAL A 462 -22.03 -20.19 32.43
C VAL A 462 -21.74 -20.91 31.10
N ILE A 463 -20.54 -21.51 30.96
CA ILE A 463 -20.16 -22.23 29.71
C ILE A 463 -21.13 -23.37 29.45
N GLN A 464 -21.51 -24.17 30.46
CA GLN A 464 -22.45 -25.27 30.32
C GLN A 464 -23.88 -24.80 29.94
N ASP A 465 -24.33 -23.64 30.43
CA ASP A 465 -25.62 -23.08 30.05
C ASP A 465 -25.64 -22.74 28.55
N TYR A 466 -24.58 -22.10 28.01
CA TYR A 466 -24.49 -21.81 26.58
C TYR A 466 -24.43 -23.10 25.74
N ALA A 467 -23.62 -24.07 26.14
CA ALA A 467 -23.54 -25.36 25.43
C ALA A 467 -24.86 -26.13 25.43
N THR A 468 -25.62 -26.05 26.52
CA THR A 468 -26.94 -26.67 26.61
C THR A 468 -27.95 -25.99 25.68
N ARG A 469 -27.93 -24.68 25.57
CA ARG A 469 -28.81 -23.90 24.68
C ARG A 469 -28.46 -24.01 23.20
N TYR A 470 -27.17 -24.21 22.88
CA TYR A 470 -26.67 -24.24 21.51
C TYR A 470 -25.71 -25.41 21.26
N PRO A 471 -26.19 -26.70 21.42
CA PRO A 471 -25.30 -27.87 21.40
C PRO A 471 -24.61 -28.13 20.06
N ASP A 472 -25.17 -27.65 18.96
CA ASP A 472 -24.55 -27.80 17.63
C ASP A 472 -23.43 -26.79 17.36
N LEU A 473 -23.35 -25.69 18.14
CA LEU A 473 -22.37 -24.63 17.99
C LEU A 473 -21.19 -24.79 18.97
N PHE A 474 -21.48 -25.14 20.24
CA PHE A 474 -20.50 -25.18 21.31
C PHE A 474 -19.92 -26.56 21.54
N ASP A 475 -18.58 -26.65 21.53
CA ASP A 475 -17.81 -27.80 21.94
C ASP A 475 -17.01 -27.38 23.19
N ILE A 476 -17.35 -27.94 24.34
CA ILE A 476 -16.79 -27.51 25.63
C ILE A 476 -15.90 -28.59 26.24
N ASP A 477 -14.83 -28.16 26.90
CA ASP A 477 -13.89 -29.00 27.63
C ASP A 477 -13.48 -28.33 28.95
N ARG A 478 -13.07 -29.13 29.94
CA ARG A 478 -12.57 -28.63 31.22
C ARG A 478 -11.32 -29.42 31.61
N LEU A 479 -10.25 -28.72 32.00
CA LEU A 479 -9.04 -29.34 32.48
C LEU A 479 -9.25 -29.91 33.91
N GLU A 480 -8.46 -30.94 34.26
CA GLU A 480 -8.54 -31.59 35.58
C GLU A 480 -7.96 -30.74 36.70
N ALA A 481 -7.01 -29.87 36.36
CA ALA A 481 -6.34 -28.93 37.29
C ALA A 481 -5.96 -27.66 36.53
N PRO A 482 -5.84 -26.50 37.24
CA PRO A 482 -5.40 -25.27 36.63
C PRO A 482 -3.99 -25.41 36.03
N SER A 483 -3.83 -25.04 34.76
CA SER A 483 -2.55 -25.12 34.06
C SER A 483 -1.63 -23.92 34.37
N GLY A 484 -2.22 -22.81 34.83
CA GLY A 484 -1.51 -21.58 35.16
C GLY A 484 -1.18 -20.68 33.95
N SER A 485 -1.58 -21.08 32.74
CA SER A 485 -1.42 -20.29 31.52
C SER A 485 -2.50 -20.63 30.49
N PRO A 486 -2.79 -19.77 29.52
CA PRO A 486 -3.73 -20.08 28.44
C PRO A 486 -3.22 -21.10 27.43
N SER A 487 -1.96 -21.59 27.56
CA SER A 487 -1.34 -22.54 26.62
C SER A 487 -2.11 -23.84 26.48
N GLN A 488 -2.34 -24.54 27.60
CA GLN A 488 -3.04 -25.82 27.56
C GLN A 488 -4.49 -25.69 27.08
N PRO A 489 -5.31 -24.73 27.56
CA PRO A 489 -6.62 -24.49 27.00
C PRO A 489 -6.62 -24.19 25.50
N ARG A 490 -5.68 -23.36 24.99
CA ARG A 490 -5.56 -23.09 23.56
C ARG A 490 -5.12 -24.34 22.78
N ASN A 491 -4.19 -25.13 23.29
CA ASN A 491 -3.75 -26.40 22.68
C ASN A 491 -4.92 -27.39 22.56
N ARG A 492 -5.72 -27.52 23.60
CA ARG A 492 -6.96 -28.35 23.56
C ARG A 492 -7.94 -27.82 22.52
N GLY A 493 -8.05 -26.48 22.41
CA GLY A 493 -8.88 -25.85 21.39
C GLY A 493 -8.43 -26.16 19.97
N ILE A 494 -7.11 -26.14 19.69
CA ILE A 494 -6.55 -26.51 18.37
C ILE A 494 -6.88 -27.97 18.05
N GLU A 495 -6.71 -28.90 19.00
CA GLU A 495 -6.96 -30.33 18.81
C GLU A 495 -8.43 -30.63 18.49
N ARG A 496 -9.38 -29.83 19.00
CA ARG A 496 -10.85 -30.00 18.82
C ARG A 496 -11.41 -29.18 17.66
N ALA A 497 -10.66 -28.25 17.12
CA ALA A 497 -11.09 -27.37 16.03
C ALA A 497 -11.33 -28.13 14.73
N LYS A 498 -12.51 -27.94 14.11
CA LYS A 498 -12.95 -28.56 12.85
C LYS A 498 -12.94 -27.56 11.68
N GLY A 499 -12.97 -26.27 11.97
CA GLY A 499 -13.05 -25.22 10.98
C GLY A 499 -11.85 -25.19 10.05
N LYS A 500 -12.05 -24.69 8.83
CA LYS A 500 -10.98 -24.42 7.88
C LYS A 500 -9.97 -23.40 8.45
N TYR A 501 -10.51 -22.47 9.26
CA TYR A 501 -9.73 -21.48 9.99
C TYR A 501 -9.96 -21.62 11.50
N ILE A 502 -8.97 -21.21 12.30
CA ILE A 502 -9.03 -21.09 13.75
C ILE A 502 -8.83 -19.62 14.13
N PHE A 503 -9.69 -19.12 15.01
CA PHE A 503 -9.58 -17.79 15.59
C PHE A 503 -9.54 -17.89 17.12
N PHE A 504 -8.57 -17.22 17.76
CA PHE A 504 -8.52 -17.18 19.23
C PHE A 504 -9.22 -15.93 19.74
N LEU A 505 -10.14 -16.12 20.68
CA LEU A 505 -10.85 -15.05 21.38
C LEU A 505 -10.62 -15.21 22.89
N ASP A 506 -10.03 -14.21 23.52
CA ASP A 506 -9.87 -14.22 24.98
C ASP A 506 -11.23 -14.07 25.66
N ALA A 507 -11.45 -14.79 26.79
CA ALA A 507 -12.77 -14.98 27.40
C ALA A 507 -13.39 -13.70 27.99
N ASP A 508 -12.62 -12.62 28.15
CA ASP A 508 -13.09 -11.32 28.63
C ASP A 508 -13.25 -10.27 27.52
N ASP A 509 -12.99 -10.66 26.27
CA ASP A 509 -13.09 -9.83 25.08
C ASP A 509 -14.33 -10.20 24.23
N TRP A 510 -14.59 -9.44 23.14
CA TRP A 510 -15.74 -9.70 22.24
C TRP A 510 -15.47 -9.27 20.80
N LEU A 511 -16.28 -9.80 19.88
CA LEU A 511 -16.21 -9.52 18.44
C LEU A 511 -17.22 -8.45 18.03
N GLY A 512 -16.88 -7.68 16.98
CA GLY A 512 -17.85 -6.86 16.27
C GLY A 512 -18.89 -7.72 15.52
N PRO A 513 -20.13 -7.25 15.30
CA PRO A 513 -21.22 -8.07 14.74
C PRO A 513 -20.97 -8.72 13.37
N GLU A 514 -20.16 -8.11 12.51
CA GLU A 514 -19.81 -8.60 11.17
C GLU A 514 -18.39 -9.19 11.11
N ALA A 515 -17.75 -9.39 12.27
CA ALA A 515 -16.32 -9.72 12.32
C ALA A 515 -16.02 -11.07 11.65
N VAL A 516 -16.80 -12.12 11.92
CA VAL A 516 -16.57 -13.46 11.36
C VAL A 516 -16.74 -13.47 9.85
N GLU A 517 -17.83 -12.88 9.33
CA GLU A 517 -18.09 -12.80 7.89
C GLU A 517 -16.94 -12.08 7.16
N ARG A 518 -16.56 -10.90 7.63
CA ARG A 518 -15.48 -10.09 7.03
C ARG A 518 -14.10 -10.75 7.15
N MET A 519 -13.80 -11.41 8.27
CA MET A 519 -12.55 -12.18 8.42
C MET A 519 -12.45 -13.29 7.39
N LEU A 520 -13.51 -14.07 7.21
CA LEU A 520 -13.55 -15.19 6.28
C LEU A 520 -13.53 -14.72 4.81
N ASP A 521 -14.22 -13.62 4.51
CA ASP A 521 -14.19 -12.99 3.18
C ASP A 521 -12.75 -12.58 2.83
N HIS A 522 -12.08 -11.83 3.71
CA HIS A 522 -10.70 -11.41 3.47
C HIS A 522 -9.72 -12.60 3.44
N ALA A 523 -9.86 -13.55 4.38
CA ALA A 523 -8.97 -14.71 4.42
C ALA A 523 -9.12 -15.59 3.17
N THR A 524 -10.33 -15.68 2.62
CA THR A 524 -10.63 -16.41 1.39
C THR A 524 -10.17 -15.62 0.17
N GLU A 525 -10.49 -14.31 0.10
CA GLU A 525 -10.11 -13.43 -1.01
C GLU A 525 -8.59 -13.33 -1.18
N TRP A 526 -7.86 -13.25 -0.06
CA TRP A 526 -6.41 -13.05 -0.07
C TRP A 526 -5.60 -14.34 0.07
N ASP A 527 -6.27 -15.49 0.14
CA ASP A 527 -5.70 -16.82 0.42
C ASP A 527 -4.76 -16.81 1.64
N SER A 528 -5.21 -16.14 2.71
CA SER A 528 -4.40 -15.87 3.88
C SER A 528 -4.13 -17.14 4.68
N ASP A 529 -2.88 -17.35 5.04
CA ASP A 529 -2.49 -18.35 6.05
C ASP A 529 -2.67 -17.79 7.47
N VAL A 530 -2.34 -16.49 7.64
CA VAL A 530 -2.59 -15.73 8.87
C VAL A 530 -3.20 -14.38 8.52
N LEU A 531 -4.36 -14.06 9.13
CA LEU A 531 -5.01 -12.76 8.99
C LEU A 531 -5.01 -12.03 10.34
N LEU A 532 -4.29 -10.91 10.40
CA LEU A 532 -4.35 -9.98 11.51
C LEU A 532 -5.58 -9.09 11.36
N VAL A 533 -6.30 -8.88 12.45
CA VAL A 533 -7.52 -8.08 12.47
C VAL A 533 -7.35 -6.85 13.36
N LYS A 534 -8.02 -5.75 13.02
CA LYS A 534 -7.98 -4.51 13.79
C LYS A 534 -8.53 -4.70 15.19
N LEU A 535 -7.71 -4.31 16.19
CA LEU A 535 -8.02 -4.39 17.61
C LEU A 535 -8.48 -3.02 18.12
N ILE A 536 -9.61 -3.00 18.82
CA ILE A 536 -10.16 -1.80 19.46
C ILE A 536 -9.99 -1.93 20.97
N GLY A 537 -9.31 -0.98 21.58
CA GLY A 537 -9.15 -0.95 23.03
C GLY A 537 -10.33 -0.28 23.70
N GLU A 538 -10.97 -0.96 24.62
CA GLU A 538 -12.10 -0.48 25.42
C GLU A 538 -11.62 0.14 26.74
N ASN A 539 -12.41 1.03 27.33
CA ASN A 539 -12.16 1.65 28.65
C ASN A 539 -10.73 2.21 28.83
N GLY A 540 -10.11 2.71 27.77
CA GLY A 540 -8.76 3.27 27.82
C GLY A 540 -7.63 2.28 27.54
N ARG A 541 -7.92 1.04 27.20
CA ARG A 541 -6.94 0.05 26.75
C ARG A 541 -6.21 0.54 25.49
N ARG A 542 -4.90 0.48 25.49
CA ARG A 542 -4.08 0.82 24.31
C ARG A 542 -3.92 -0.40 23.41
N THR A 543 -4.22 -0.23 22.12
CA THR A 543 -4.02 -1.25 21.09
C THR A 543 -3.09 -0.75 19.99
N PRO A 544 -2.40 -1.65 19.24
CA PRO A 544 -1.59 -1.27 18.09
C PRO A 544 -2.47 -0.62 17.01
N ARG A 545 -2.21 0.64 16.67
CA ARG A 545 -2.97 1.38 15.63
C ARG A 545 -2.22 1.49 14.32
N SER A 546 -0.89 1.59 14.39
CA SER A 546 -0.06 1.95 13.22
C SER A 546 0.02 0.88 12.13
N MET A 547 -0.38 -0.36 12.39
CA MET A 547 -0.44 -1.44 11.40
C MET A 547 -1.84 -1.59 10.77
N PHE A 548 -2.88 -1.08 11.44
CA PHE A 548 -4.28 -1.16 11.01
C PHE A 548 -4.77 0.14 10.36
N THR A 549 -3.94 0.79 9.56
CA THR A 549 -4.30 2.01 8.81
C THR A 549 -5.04 1.71 7.52
N HIS A 550 -4.82 0.54 6.94
CA HIS A 550 -5.46 0.06 5.71
C HIS A 550 -5.34 -1.46 5.62
N ASN A 551 -6.17 -2.07 4.80
CA ASN A 551 -6.08 -3.49 4.48
C ASN A 551 -4.79 -3.81 3.73
N GLN A 552 -4.12 -4.91 4.12
CA GLN A 552 -2.91 -5.41 3.47
C GLN A 552 -3.14 -6.87 3.07
N PRO A 553 -3.49 -7.18 1.81
CA PRO A 553 -3.66 -8.55 1.35
C PRO A 553 -2.41 -9.41 1.52
N VAL A 554 -1.24 -8.82 1.35
CA VAL A 554 0.05 -9.45 1.62
C VAL A 554 0.91 -8.50 2.43
N ALA A 555 1.30 -8.91 3.63
CA ALA A 555 2.17 -8.17 4.53
C ALA A 555 3.54 -8.84 4.61
N ASP A 556 4.59 -8.10 4.30
CA ASP A 556 5.97 -8.58 4.34
C ASP A 556 6.55 -8.46 5.76
N LEU A 557 7.15 -9.53 6.28
CA LEU A 557 7.81 -9.55 7.58
C LEU A 557 8.98 -8.56 7.70
N ARG A 558 9.66 -8.25 6.61
CA ARG A 558 10.83 -7.36 6.59
C ARG A 558 10.46 -5.89 6.77
N HIS A 559 9.29 -5.47 6.26
CA HIS A 559 8.93 -4.06 6.14
C HIS A 559 7.63 -3.70 6.88
N SER A 560 6.73 -4.68 7.06
CA SER A 560 5.46 -4.42 7.75
C SER A 560 5.60 -4.47 9.27
N LYS A 561 4.63 -3.87 9.96
CA LYS A 561 4.59 -3.87 11.42
C LYS A 561 3.89 -5.10 12.03
N VAL A 562 3.69 -6.20 11.29
CA VAL A 562 2.99 -7.39 11.80
C VAL A 562 3.64 -7.98 13.04
N CYS A 563 4.96 -7.89 13.18
CA CYS A 563 5.70 -8.30 14.37
C CYS A 563 5.48 -7.38 15.60
N TRP A 564 4.75 -6.27 15.49
CA TRP A 564 4.42 -5.43 16.65
C TRP A 564 3.26 -6.01 17.48
N THR A 565 2.57 -7.04 17.00
CA THR A 565 1.60 -7.80 17.77
C THR A 565 1.89 -9.29 17.65
N PHE A 566 2.31 -9.88 18.76
CA PHE A 566 2.46 -11.33 18.91
C PHE A 566 1.31 -11.97 19.69
N ALA A 567 0.30 -11.19 20.11
CA ALA A 567 -0.92 -11.80 20.67
C ALA A 567 -1.57 -12.71 19.61
N PRO A 568 -2.07 -13.91 19.97
CA PRO A 568 -2.63 -14.84 19.01
C PRO A 568 -4.04 -14.47 18.52
N LEU A 569 -4.51 -13.25 18.83
CA LEU A 569 -5.81 -12.69 18.43
C LEU A 569 -5.88 -12.46 16.91
N LYS A 570 -5.83 -13.54 16.15
CA LYS A 570 -5.71 -13.61 14.69
C LYS A 570 -6.49 -14.80 14.15
N LEU A 571 -6.80 -14.73 12.86
CA LEU A 571 -7.33 -15.89 12.14
C LEU A 571 -6.16 -16.67 11.53
N PHE A 572 -6.11 -17.96 11.79
CA PHE A 572 -5.09 -18.88 11.29
C PHE A 572 -5.73 -19.93 10.39
N ARG A 573 -5.14 -20.24 9.25
CA ARG A 573 -5.50 -21.43 8.49
C ARG A 573 -5.22 -22.66 9.36
N ARG A 574 -6.20 -23.54 9.58
CA ARG A 574 -6.07 -24.64 10.51
C ARG A 574 -4.85 -25.54 10.21
N ASP A 575 -4.66 -25.89 8.94
CA ASP A 575 -3.56 -26.80 8.54
C ASP A 575 -2.17 -26.22 8.83
N LEU A 576 -2.04 -24.90 8.96
CA LEU A 576 -0.79 -24.24 9.32
C LEU A 576 -0.38 -24.53 10.77
N ILE A 577 -1.36 -24.67 11.69
CA ILE A 577 -1.12 -24.72 13.15
C ILE A 577 -1.54 -26.03 13.82
N THR A 578 -2.09 -27.01 13.08
CA THR A 578 -2.61 -28.27 13.65
C THR A 578 -1.52 -29.09 14.35
N ASP A 579 -0.29 -29.05 13.89
CA ASP A 579 0.89 -29.74 14.46
C ASP A 579 1.67 -28.88 15.46
N MET A 580 1.26 -27.61 15.67
CA MET A 580 1.91 -26.67 16.58
C MET A 580 1.30 -26.71 17.98
N LYS A 581 2.08 -26.31 18.96
CA LYS A 581 1.61 -26.16 20.35
C LYS A 581 2.13 -24.86 20.95
N PHE A 582 1.27 -24.19 21.72
CA PHE A 582 1.71 -23.15 22.63
C PHE A 582 2.59 -23.77 23.70
N PRO A 583 3.76 -23.23 23.99
CA PRO A 583 4.65 -23.76 25.03
C PRO A 583 4.06 -23.55 26.42
N ASP A 584 4.30 -24.51 27.33
CA ASP A 584 3.82 -24.45 28.72
C ASP A 584 4.87 -23.93 29.70
N ASP A 585 6.14 -23.86 29.29
CA ASP A 585 7.28 -23.55 30.16
C ASP A 585 7.86 -22.13 29.95
N MET A 586 7.22 -21.34 29.10
CA MET A 586 7.57 -19.96 28.81
C MET A 586 6.34 -19.17 28.35
N PRO A 587 6.39 -17.81 28.34
CA PRO A 587 5.33 -16.99 27.71
C PRO A 587 5.11 -17.40 26.25
N GLU A 588 3.89 -17.78 25.94
CA GLU A 588 3.53 -18.60 24.81
C GLU A 588 3.34 -17.83 23.50
N ASP A 589 2.94 -16.57 23.57
CA ASP A 589 2.46 -15.79 22.43
C ASP A 589 3.54 -15.58 21.36
N ILE A 590 4.74 -15.14 21.77
CA ILE A 590 5.79 -14.74 20.84
C ILE A 590 6.32 -15.92 20.03
N PRO A 591 6.73 -17.06 20.65
CA PRO A 591 7.23 -18.20 19.91
C PRO A 591 6.17 -18.76 18.95
N PHE A 592 4.95 -18.95 19.43
CA PHE A 592 3.86 -19.50 18.61
C PHE A 592 3.54 -18.62 17.40
N VAL A 593 3.31 -17.32 17.62
CA VAL A 593 2.94 -16.41 16.52
C VAL A 593 4.11 -16.18 15.56
N LEU A 594 5.35 -16.08 16.06
CA LEU A 594 6.50 -15.97 15.17
C LEU A 594 6.65 -17.22 14.30
N GLU A 595 6.52 -18.41 14.87
CA GLU A 595 6.59 -19.66 14.11
C GLU A 595 5.50 -19.72 13.04
N THR A 596 4.25 -19.29 13.34
CA THR A 596 3.20 -19.22 12.32
C THR A 596 3.58 -18.27 11.18
N TYR A 597 4.18 -17.11 11.47
CA TYR A 597 4.64 -16.18 10.44
C TYR A 597 5.75 -16.78 9.57
N LEU A 598 6.66 -17.56 10.17
CA LEU A 598 7.75 -18.20 9.42
C LEU A 598 7.26 -19.34 8.53
N ARG A 599 6.19 -20.03 8.92
CA ARG A 599 5.52 -21.09 8.13
C ARG A 599 4.63 -20.52 7.02
N SER A 600 4.08 -19.33 7.21
CA SER A 600 3.09 -18.74 6.32
C SER A 600 3.67 -18.36 4.96
N LYS A 601 2.89 -18.59 3.91
CA LYS A 601 3.13 -18.02 2.57
C LYS A 601 2.49 -16.65 2.43
N VAL A 602 1.29 -16.48 3.01
CA VAL A 602 0.51 -15.24 2.96
C VAL A 602 0.11 -14.81 4.36
N ILE A 603 0.66 -13.68 4.80
CA ILE A 603 0.24 -12.96 6.00
C ILE A 603 -0.53 -11.73 5.55
N SER A 604 -1.73 -11.51 6.10
CA SER A 604 -2.59 -10.39 5.71
C SER A 604 -3.02 -9.56 6.92
N VAL A 605 -3.46 -8.32 6.66
CA VAL A 605 -3.98 -7.41 7.70
C VAL A 605 -5.32 -6.84 7.24
N ALA A 606 -6.38 -7.09 8.02
CA ALA A 606 -7.70 -6.49 7.86
C ALA A 606 -7.87 -5.31 8.83
N ALA A 607 -8.12 -4.12 8.28
CA ALA A 607 -8.16 -2.86 9.02
C ALA A 607 -9.46 -2.05 8.79
N ASP A 608 -10.34 -2.52 7.92
CA ASP A 608 -11.55 -1.83 7.42
C ASP A 608 -12.76 -1.91 8.38
N TYR A 609 -12.64 -2.70 9.45
CA TYR A 609 -13.72 -2.90 10.41
C TYR A 609 -13.18 -2.99 11.84
N ASP A 610 -14.03 -2.80 12.85
CA ASP A 610 -13.71 -2.96 14.25
C ASP A 610 -13.99 -4.43 14.66
N TYR A 611 -13.02 -5.30 14.33
CA TYR A 611 -13.19 -6.75 14.43
C TYR A 611 -13.22 -7.26 15.85
N TYR A 612 -12.26 -6.83 16.68
CA TYR A 612 -11.97 -7.40 17.97
C TYR A 612 -11.86 -6.29 19.01
N HIS A 613 -12.65 -6.39 20.08
CA HIS A 613 -12.67 -5.44 21.18
C HIS A 613 -11.93 -6.01 22.39
N VAL A 614 -10.81 -5.38 22.73
CA VAL A 614 -9.97 -5.76 23.88
C VAL A 614 -10.49 -5.03 25.11
N SER A 615 -10.95 -5.80 26.12
CA SER A 615 -11.39 -5.25 27.39
C SER A 615 -10.23 -4.67 28.21
N PHE A 616 -10.54 -3.84 29.17
CA PHE A 616 -9.58 -3.34 30.15
C PHE A 616 -10.16 -3.48 31.55
N ASP A 617 -9.45 -4.21 32.41
CA ASP A 617 -9.75 -4.34 33.81
C ASP A 617 -8.53 -3.90 34.64
N PRO A 618 -8.61 -2.72 35.31
CA PRO A 618 -7.49 -2.21 36.11
C PRO A 618 -7.00 -3.15 37.21
N GLU A 619 -7.89 -4.01 37.73
CA GLU A 619 -7.54 -4.95 38.81
C GLU A 619 -6.87 -6.24 38.26
N ARG A 620 -7.16 -6.64 37.03
CA ARG A 620 -6.69 -7.87 36.39
C ARG A 620 -5.55 -7.66 35.38
N ASP A 621 -5.51 -6.52 34.71
CA ASP A 621 -4.45 -6.22 33.74
C ASP A 621 -3.04 -6.07 34.37
N HIS A 622 -2.98 -6.01 35.70
CA HIS A 622 -1.73 -6.25 36.42
C HIS A 622 -1.32 -7.74 36.43
N ALA A 623 -2.25 -8.67 36.17
CA ALA A 623 -1.97 -10.12 36.14
C ALA A 623 -1.36 -10.60 34.80
N SER A 624 -1.56 -9.90 33.68
CA SER A 624 -0.80 -10.17 32.44
C SER A 624 0.69 -9.85 32.59
N VAL A 625 1.06 -9.14 33.68
CA VAL A 625 2.45 -8.94 34.11
C VAL A 625 3.01 -10.15 34.88
N THR A 626 2.15 -11.12 35.28
CA THR A 626 2.61 -12.31 36.02
C THR A 626 3.44 -13.26 35.18
N SER A 627 3.24 -13.28 33.84
CA SER A 627 4.15 -13.99 32.92
C SER A 627 5.59 -13.48 32.98
N TRP A 628 5.81 -12.28 33.53
CA TRP A 628 7.13 -11.70 33.75
C TRP A 628 7.67 -11.96 35.17
N GLU A 629 6.99 -12.79 35.98
CA GLU A 629 7.44 -13.09 37.36
C GLU A 629 8.71 -13.94 37.40
N ASP A 630 8.88 -14.87 36.43
CA ASP A 630 10.11 -15.62 36.28
C ASP A 630 10.99 -15.04 35.14
N PRO A 631 12.03 -14.26 35.47
CA PRO A 631 12.93 -13.70 34.47
C PRO A 631 13.65 -14.77 33.62
N HIS A 632 13.90 -15.96 34.16
CA HIS A 632 14.55 -17.05 33.42
C HIS A 632 13.66 -17.63 32.35
N SER A 633 12.36 -17.77 32.59
CA SER A 633 11.42 -18.24 31.56
C SER A 633 11.32 -17.23 30.41
N ASN A 634 11.37 -15.94 30.69
CA ASN A 634 11.38 -14.91 29.65
C ASN A 634 12.61 -15.00 28.74
N ILE A 635 13.78 -15.36 29.29
CA ILE A 635 15.00 -15.50 28.49
C ILE A 635 14.95 -16.75 27.62
N ARG A 636 14.27 -17.83 28.05
CA ARG A 636 14.04 -19.01 27.21
C ARG A 636 13.27 -18.70 25.92
N ILE A 637 12.36 -17.69 25.94
CA ILE A 637 11.70 -17.20 24.71
C ILE A 637 12.73 -16.78 23.66
N PHE A 638 13.75 -16.02 24.08
CA PHE A 638 14.76 -15.52 23.14
C PHE A 638 15.59 -16.68 22.54
N GLN A 639 15.92 -17.70 23.35
CA GLN A 639 16.57 -18.89 22.80
C GLN A 639 15.67 -19.58 21.77
N ARG A 640 14.40 -19.81 22.09
CA ARG A 640 13.46 -20.43 21.14
C ARG A 640 13.32 -19.63 19.83
N ILE A 641 13.32 -18.31 19.89
CA ILE A 641 13.28 -17.46 18.70
C ILE A 641 14.52 -17.62 17.82
N LEU A 642 15.72 -17.75 18.42
CA LEU A 642 16.95 -18.02 17.69
C LEU A 642 16.92 -19.40 17.04
N ASP A 643 16.39 -20.40 17.75
CA ASP A 643 16.23 -21.75 17.23
C ASP A 643 15.28 -21.75 16.02
N LEU A 644 14.11 -21.07 16.12
CA LEU A 644 13.16 -20.88 15.02
C LEU A 644 13.81 -20.22 13.80
N GLN A 645 14.62 -19.18 14.01
CA GLN A 645 15.35 -18.55 12.91
C GLN A 645 16.22 -19.57 12.17
N GLY A 646 16.94 -20.40 12.91
CA GLY A 646 17.79 -21.48 12.36
C GLY A 646 16.98 -22.56 11.66
N GLU A 647 15.92 -23.06 12.30
CA GLU A 647 15.02 -24.10 11.78
C GLU A 647 14.41 -23.73 10.42
N TYR A 648 14.01 -22.46 10.26
CA TYR A 648 13.39 -21.93 9.04
C TYR A 648 14.38 -21.26 8.07
N GLY A 649 15.70 -21.32 8.34
CA GLY A 649 16.74 -20.78 7.46
C GLY A 649 16.62 -19.28 7.18
N LYS A 650 16.07 -18.50 8.12
CA LYS A 650 15.86 -17.06 7.94
C LYS A 650 17.10 -16.26 8.31
N THR A 651 17.37 -15.23 7.53
CA THR A 651 18.46 -14.28 7.79
C THR A 651 18.06 -13.20 8.78
N ASP A 652 19.02 -12.46 9.33
CA ASP A 652 18.73 -11.29 10.18
C ASP A 652 18.00 -10.18 9.41
N GLU A 653 18.24 -10.08 8.11
CA GLU A 653 17.55 -9.14 7.21
C GLU A 653 16.07 -9.49 7.06
N ASP A 654 15.73 -10.78 6.97
CA ASP A 654 14.36 -11.27 6.90
C ASP A 654 13.53 -10.89 8.15
N LEU A 655 14.18 -10.76 9.30
CA LEU A 655 13.56 -10.54 10.60
C LEU A 655 13.89 -9.16 11.22
N THR A 656 14.36 -8.20 10.42
CA THR A 656 14.79 -6.87 10.91
C THR A 656 13.73 -6.19 11.77
N VAL A 657 12.46 -6.19 11.37
CA VAL A 657 11.36 -5.56 12.13
C VAL A 657 11.05 -6.36 13.41
N ALA A 658 11.12 -7.69 13.34
CA ALA A 658 10.96 -8.54 14.52
C ALA A 658 12.08 -8.29 15.55
N TRP A 659 13.34 -8.24 15.10
CA TRP A 659 14.49 -7.92 15.99
C TRP A 659 14.35 -6.56 16.64
N LYS A 660 13.96 -5.54 15.86
CA LYS A 660 13.72 -4.22 16.43
C LYS A 660 12.69 -4.26 17.56
N ARG A 661 11.55 -4.85 17.33
CA ARG A 661 10.46 -4.96 18.31
C ARG A 661 10.88 -5.76 19.54
N ILE A 662 11.49 -6.95 19.34
CA ILE A 662 11.86 -7.86 20.42
C ILE A 662 12.94 -7.21 21.30
N VAL A 663 13.97 -6.61 20.70
CA VAL A 663 15.06 -6.00 21.46
C VAL A 663 14.61 -4.72 22.17
N GLU A 664 13.95 -3.82 21.48
CA GLU A 664 13.57 -2.50 22.04
C GLU A 664 12.44 -2.58 23.07
N ARG A 665 11.70 -3.69 23.12
CA ARG A 665 10.62 -3.89 24.07
C ARG A 665 10.88 -5.05 25.02
N ASP A 666 10.99 -6.28 24.49
CA ASP A 666 10.95 -7.47 25.31
C ASP A 666 12.27 -7.74 26.02
N VAL A 667 13.42 -7.56 25.34
CA VAL A 667 14.74 -7.65 25.97
C VAL A 667 14.94 -6.55 27.03
N VAL A 668 14.53 -5.31 26.71
CA VAL A 668 14.58 -4.18 27.65
C VAL A 668 13.76 -4.49 28.90
N GLN A 669 12.51 -4.93 28.72
CA GLN A 669 11.63 -5.25 29.83
C GLN A 669 12.16 -6.42 30.68
N SER A 670 12.69 -7.47 30.05
CA SER A 670 13.30 -8.60 30.76
C SER A 670 14.51 -8.18 31.58
N LEU A 671 15.39 -7.33 31.04
CA LEU A 671 16.53 -6.78 31.78
C LEU A 671 16.07 -5.90 32.95
N ASP A 672 15.05 -5.07 32.78
CA ASP A 672 14.51 -4.22 33.83
C ASP A 672 13.96 -5.07 34.98
N VAL A 673 13.20 -6.12 34.71
CA VAL A 673 12.69 -7.07 35.70
C VAL A 673 13.83 -7.78 36.45
N CYS A 674 14.88 -8.23 35.72
CA CYS A 674 16.06 -8.85 36.32
C CYS A 674 16.77 -7.87 37.29
N ILE A 675 16.91 -6.62 36.90
CA ILE A 675 17.55 -5.57 37.74
C ILE A 675 16.71 -5.29 38.98
N ASP A 676 15.41 -5.06 38.79
CA ASP A 676 14.50 -4.72 39.90
C ASP A 676 14.40 -5.86 40.93
N LYS A 677 14.34 -7.12 40.47
CA LYS A 677 14.30 -8.32 41.32
C LYS A 677 15.69 -8.78 41.77
N ARG A 678 16.77 -8.10 41.37
CA ARG A 678 18.17 -8.46 41.66
C ARG A 678 18.54 -9.88 41.28
N VAL A 679 18.02 -10.37 40.15
CA VAL A 679 18.29 -11.70 39.61
C VAL A 679 19.60 -11.68 38.84
N LYS A 680 20.50 -12.63 39.13
CA LYS A 680 21.72 -12.84 38.36
C LYS A 680 21.46 -13.87 37.28
N LEU A 681 21.79 -13.51 36.04
CA LEU A 681 21.67 -14.37 34.91
C LEU A 681 22.88 -15.31 34.75
N SER A 682 22.63 -16.52 34.30
CA SER A 682 23.68 -17.47 33.88
C SER A 682 24.45 -16.99 32.66
N LEU A 683 25.65 -17.54 32.44
CA LEU A 683 26.45 -17.20 31.27
C LEU A 683 25.69 -17.51 29.94
N GLY A 684 24.92 -18.61 29.90
CA GLY A 684 24.12 -18.96 28.73
C GLY A 684 23.04 -17.92 28.41
N GLU A 685 22.32 -17.46 29.44
CA GLU A 685 21.29 -16.43 29.31
C GLU A 685 21.88 -15.07 28.87
N LEU A 686 23.03 -14.70 29.42
CA LEU A 686 23.75 -13.48 29.02
C LEU A 686 24.21 -13.57 27.53
N LEU A 687 24.68 -14.73 27.09
CA LEU A 687 25.07 -14.96 25.70
C LEU A 687 23.86 -14.86 24.76
N THR A 688 22.73 -15.45 25.13
CA THR A 688 21.48 -15.35 24.37
C THR A 688 21.05 -13.89 24.20
N LEU A 689 20.98 -13.11 25.29
CA LEU A 689 20.62 -11.68 25.23
C LEU A 689 21.63 -10.88 24.41
N SER A 690 22.93 -11.14 24.57
CA SER A 690 23.98 -10.48 23.79
C SER A 690 23.82 -10.72 22.30
N THR A 691 23.46 -11.94 21.89
CA THR A 691 23.23 -12.30 20.49
C THR A 691 22.09 -11.47 19.89
N PHE A 692 20.98 -11.28 20.63
CA PHE A 692 19.86 -10.45 20.18
C PHE A 692 20.27 -8.98 20.04
N ILE A 693 20.96 -8.44 21.04
CA ILE A 693 21.44 -7.06 21.01
C ILE A 693 22.39 -6.85 19.83
N GLU A 694 23.31 -7.78 19.57
CA GLU A 694 24.21 -7.74 18.43
C GLU A 694 23.48 -7.75 17.08
N LYS A 695 22.50 -8.66 16.90
CA LYS A 695 21.67 -8.72 15.69
C LYS A 695 20.95 -7.39 15.43
N ARG A 696 20.42 -6.75 16.47
CA ARG A 696 19.78 -5.45 16.37
C ARG A 696 20.76 -4.32 16.01
N LEU A 697 21.93 -4.33 16.57
CA LEU A 697 22.97 -3.34 16.31
C LEU A 697 23.58 -3.45 14.92
N ARG A 698 23.68 -4.66 14.37
CA ARG A 698 24.12 -4.87 12.99
C ARG A 698 23.14 -4.29 11.96
N THR A 699 21.85 -4.29 12.26
CA THR A 699 20.81 -3.73 11.38
C THR A 699 20.69 -2.21 11.48
N ASN A 700 21.18 -1.59 12.56
CA ASN A 700 21.20 -0.14 12.73
C ASN A 700 22.19 0.22 13.87
N SER A 701 23.35 0.75 13.51
CA SER A 701 24.40 1.12 14.46
C SER A 701 24.02 2.37 15.28
N ASP A 702 23.34 2.17 16.40
CA ASP A 702 23.00 3.24 17.37
C ASP A 702 23.91 3.15 18.59
N GLU A 703 24.90 4.05 18.67
CA GLU A 703 25.86 4.11 19.77
C GLU A 703 25.20 4.39 21.13
N LYS A 704 24.07 5.11 21.17
CA LYS A 704 23.32 5.37 22.41
C LYS A 704 22.63 4.09 22.90
N LEU A 705 22.04 3.34 21.98
CA LEU A 705 21.40 2.06 22.27
C LEU A 705 22.44 1.05 22.78
N PHE A 706 23.62 1.00 22.17
CA PHE A 706 24.72 0.17 22.63
C PHE A 706 25.14 0.49 24.09
N LYS A 707 25.38 1.77 24.40
CA LYS A 707 25.74 2.19 25.75
C LYS A 707 24.66 1.87 26.80
N TYR A 708 23.39 2.02 26.39
CA TYR A 708 22.26 1.66 27.23
C TYR A 708 22.28 0.17 27.61
N PHE A 709 22.39 -0.73 26.61
CA PHE A 709 22.42 -2.16 26.87
C PHE A 709 23.67 -2.63 27.62
N ALA A 710 24.84 -2.08 27.32
CA ALA A 710 26.06 -2.38 28.05
C ALA A 710 25.91 -2.11 29.56
N SER A 711 25.37 -0.93 29.91
CA SER A 711 25.10 -0.56 31.30
C SER A 711 24.07 -1.47 32.00
N LYS A 712 23.03 -1.90 31.30
CA LYS A 712 22.01 -2.81 31.84
C LYS A 712 22.55 -4.23 32.04
N MET A 713 23.34 -4.75 31.11
CA MET A 713 23.96 -6.08 31.20
C MET A 713 24.96 -6.17 32.37
N GLU A 714 25.74 -5.11 32.64
CA GLU A 714 26.61 -5.04 33.80
C GLU A 714 25.85 -5.22 35.12
N GLN A 715 24.66 -4.66 35.24
CA GLN A 715 23.83 -4.72 36.45
C GLN A 715 23.26 -6.13 36.70
N VAL A 716 23.05 -6.95 35.70
CA VAL A 716 22.53 -8.33 35.82
C VAL A 716 23.63 -9.39 35.92
N GLY A 717 24.89 -8.99 36.07
CA GLY A 717 26.04 -9.87 36.32
C GLY A 717 26.89 -10.16 35.11
N GLY A 718 26.66 -9.44 34.01
CA GLY A 718 27.53 -9.46 32.84
C GLY A 718 28.80 -8.68 33.05
N ASP A 719 29.94 -9.20 32.58
CA ASP A 719 31.15 -8.38 32.45
C ASP A 719 30.94 -7.48 31.21
N GLY A 720 30.80 -6.16 31.40
CA GLY A 720 30.63 -5.17 30.32
C GLY A 720 31.73 -5.25 29.26
N CYS A 721 32.90 -5.81 29.65
CA CYS A 721 33.99 -6.16 28.76
C CYS A 721 33.61 -7.28 27.74
N MET A 722 32.65 -8.15 28.07
CA MET A 722 32.24 -9.26 27.22
C MET A 722 31.37 -8.78 26.03
N LEU A 723 30.44 -7.87 26.26
CA LEU A 723 29.66 -7.19 25.21
C LEU A 723 30.55 -6.35 24.28
N VAL A 724 31.52 -5.63 24.84
CA VAL A 724 32.50 -4.85 24.07
C VAL A 724 33.40 -5.72 23.20
N ARG A 725 33.71 -6.96 23.62
CA ARG A 725 34.51 -7.92 22.81
C ARG A 725 33.70 -8.63 21.75
N LEU A 726 32.39 -8.81 21.93
CA LEU A 726 31.50 -9.43 20.94
C LEU A 726 31.04 -8.43 19.86
N CYS A 727 31.03 -7.15 20.16
CA CYS A 727 30.62 -6.09 19.22
C CYS A 727 31.80 -5.38 18.52
N ARG A 728 33.07 -5.77 18.79
CA ARG A 728 34.27 -5.41 18.03
C ARG A 728 34.66 -6.54 17.09
#